data_a148daa038ac689d65869c42c628080d
#
_entry.id   a148daa038ac689d65869c42c628080d
#
_cell.length_a   1.000
_cell.length_b   1.000
_cell.length_c   1.000
_cell.angle_alpha   90.00
_cell.angle_beta   90.00
_cell.angle_gamma   90.00
#
_symmetry.space_group_name_H-M   'P 1'
#
loop_
_entity.id
_entity.type
_entity.pdbx_description
1 polymer ?
#
loop_
_entity_poly.entity_id
_entity_poly.type
_entity_poly.pdbx_seq_one_letter_code
_entity_poly.pdbx_strand_id
1 'polypeptide(L)'
;MSGRFARAASAGVTAVPSAVGVETVTSAGGLVGPVGVERAAVFAVLPIALAAIVVLFRWNVGPAAPTGRTRRLMLAARVLVAVLLVTAAAGPYVVETGQSVGDPAVRLLVDDSASMDVYDADPASIADGIAAEGVPVSRTTIATNESSPIGDEVLRGVSANSHVVLLSDGRVTEGRSLESAVDVAVERNATISALRLEPTRTERLVDVDAPETTTAGATESLLVSVGGVGATDATLTVTVDGEPIHEQLVTEPTSVAVDHTFTRPGAHRVEARIDAGGDTGFERNDVARRVVSVVDPPKVLYVSRVEYPMATYLDELYDVTRATAVPNHDRLEAYHAVVIQNLAADDLGDVGALQSYVADGNGVVVAGGPNAYGRGGYATSSVGTLLPVRFDERRGGDDVVLVVDVSGSAAESMPRIRGLSLDVLEQLGSDGRLGIVAFADSAQVVSPFRSLERDRPALRETIRRLQAGGGTDVARGLRAAGDMLDDGGEVILISDGDDGADEPLVAAEELAAEDVRVTGVGVGTSRDDDRMAAIADATGGTYLRPGETDRLRLLFDSEATPTDADSLVVVDRTHFVTDGVDTEANPTAVNDVDPRTGARLLVTTSRGDPAVTAWRFGLGRVVSVTTYGDDGRLEGLLRPPDAELTTRSVNWAVGDPRRKRTNATEVADTTRGEATTVVHRGPTRPTAPSVRFVQTGVDRFEATLTPTRVGYDSVLGSAFAVDYAAEYGAVGRAPALDAAVDRTGGRTFDPQASDAIAAFTRATTAPERPTRRPIAWVFLVAALLVYLGEVAGRRLEEVYAARDTTDQR
;
A
#
# COMPACT_ATOMS: atom_id res chain seq x y z
N MET A 1 0.65 12.05 -14.22
CA MET A 1 0.81 12.95 -13.09
C MET A 1 -0.33 12.72 -12.14
N SER A 2 0.09 12.29 -10.97
CA SER A 2 -0.61 12.33 -9.68
C SER A 2 -1.94 11.64 -9.54
N GLY A 3 -1.88 10.65 -8.69
CA GLY A 3 -2.90 10.19 -7.83
C GLY A 3 -2.61 8.83 -7.22
N ARG A 4 -1.50 8.68 -6.51
CA ARG A 4 -1.33 7.58 -5.55
C ARG A 4 -1.40 8.20 -4.17
N PHE A 5 -2.34 7.77 -3.37
CA PHE A 5 -2.24 7.61 -1.92
C PHE A 5 -3.57 7.05 -1.42
N ALA A 6 -3.57 5.81 -1.02
CA ALA A 6 -3.90 5.41 0.34
C ALA A 6 -4.06 3.90 0.43
N ARG A 7 -3.08 3.22 0.92
CA ARG A 7 -3.24 2.05 1.77
C ARG A 7 -2.29 2.25 2.93
N ALA A 8 -2.83 2.61 4.05
CA ALA A 8 -2.15 2.58 5.34
C ALA A 8 -3.02 1.80 6.30
N ALA A 9 -2.54 0.60 6.57
CA ALA A 9 -2.35 0.01 7.88
C ALA A 9 -3.45 0.25 8.93
N SER A 10 -4.22 -0.78 9.18
CA SER A 10 -4.89 -1.03 10.44
C SER A 10 -3.84 -1.44 11.47
N ALA A 11 -3.33 -0.48 12.24
CA ALA A 11 -2.61 -0.75 13.47
C ALA A 11 -3.58 -0.57 14.63
N GLY A 12 -3.75 -1.63 15.42
CA GLY A 12 -4.59 -1.64 16.61
C GLY A 12 -4.19 -0.55 17.59
N VAL A 13 -5.09 0.39 17.80
CA VAL A 13 -5.01 1.33 18.92
C VAL A 13 -5.61 0.63 20.11
N THR A 14 -4.75 0.14 21.00
CA THR A 14 -5.12 -0.21 22.36
C THR A 14 -5.67 1.04 23.03
N ALA A 15 -6.92 0.96 23.47
CA ALA A 15 -7.59 1.99 24.22
C ALA A 15 -6.81 2.31 25.51
N VAL A 16 -6.27 3.51 25.58
CA VAL A 16 -5.86 4.13 26.84
C VAL A 16 -7.12 4.67 27.48
N PRO A 17 -7.44 4.33 28.72
CA PRO A 17 -8.63 4.84 29.39
C PRO A 17 -8.46 6.33 29.64
N SER A 18 -9.23 7.17 28.95
CA SER A 18 -9.34 8.58 29.21
C SER A 18 -10.24 8.83 30.44
N ALA A 19 -9.68 8.60 31.61
CA ALA A 19 -10.25 9.12 32.84
C ALA A 19 -9.55 10.45 33.16
N VAL A 20 -10.00 11.55 32.52
CA VAL A 20 -9.69 12.88 33.01
C VAL A 20 -10.96 13.44 33.62
N GLY A 21 -10.93 13.57 34.95
CA GLY A 21 -12.01 14.08 35.73
C GLY A 21 -12.43 15.49 35.29
N VAL A 22 -13.74 15.70 35.19
CA VAL A 22 -14.32 17.01 35.03
C VAL A 22 -14.28 17.66 36.44
N GLU A 23 -13.27 18.47 36.71
CA GLU A 23 -13.32 19.34 37.89
C GLU A 23 -14.25 20.52 37.59
N THR A 24 -15.40 20.54 38.28
CA THR A 24 -16.29 21.69 38.29
C THR A 24 -15.72 22.78 39.20
N VAL A 25 -15.20 23.81 38.58
CA VAL A 25 -14.88 25.05 39.33
C VAL A 25 -16.16 25.86 39.49
N THR A 26 -16.73 25.87 40.66
CA THR A 26 -17.82 26.76 41.04
C THR A 26 -17.28 28.18 41.23
N SER A 27 -17.51 29.07 40.25
CA SER A 27 -17.30 30.50 40.47
C SER A 27 -18.62 31.24 40.76
N ALA A 28 -18.59 32.07 41.76
CA ALA A 28 -19.69 32.94 42.10
C ALA A 28 -19.87 34.03 41.03
N GLY A 29 -21.06 34.04 40.43
CA GLY A 29 -21.49 35.15 39.52
C GLY A 29 -21.51 34.75 38.03
N GLY A 30 -22.67 34.39 37.54
CA GLY A 30 -23.21 34.43 36.18
C GLY A 30 -22.28 34.20 35.00
N LEU A 31 -22.58 33.15 34.19
CA LEU A 31 -22.06 32.87 32.85
C LEU A 31 -20.65 32.26 32.75
N VAL A 32 -20.41 31.07 33.33
CA VAL A 32 -19.33 30.24 32.81
C VAL A 32 -19.75 28.75 32.93
N GLY A 33 -19.94 28.08 31.82
CA GLY A 33 -20.10 26.62 31.77
C GLY A 33 -18.80 25.89 32.14
N PRO A 34 -18.83 24.59 32.38
CA PRO A 34 -17.64 23.83 32.76
C PRO A 34 -16.56 23.93 31.70
N VAL A 35 -15.37 24.35 32.15
CA VAL A 35 -14.18 24.49 31.26
C VAL A 35 -13.32 23.24 31.38
N GLY A 36 -12.95 22.67 30.27
CA GLY A 36 -12.05 21.51 30.20
C GLY A 36 -10.79 21.79 29.39
N VAL A 37 -9.84 20.88 29.44
CA VAL A 37 -8.59 20.91 28.65
C VAL A 37 -8.40 19.57 27.96
N GLU A 38 -8.08 19.57 26.66
CA GLU A 38 -7.91 18.34 25.88
C GLU A 38 -6.59 17.61 26.19
N ARG A 39 -5.54 18.40 26.44
CA ARG A 39 -4.16 17.87 26.58
C ARG A 39 -3.52 18.38 27.85
N ALA A 40 -3.97 17.91 29.00
CA ALA A 40 -3.44 18.34 30.28
C ALA A 40 -1.93 18.09 30.45
N ALA A 41 -1.38 17.06 29.78
CA ALA A 41 0.04 16.75 29.78
C ALA A 41 0.93 17.91 29.23
N VAL A 42 0.39 18.81 28.41
CA VAL A 42 1.10 19.98 27.88
C VAL A 42 1.55 20.93 28.99
N PHE A 43 0.86 20.96 30.12
CA PHE A 43 1.28 21.77 31.27
C PHE A 43 2.61 21.32 31.88
N ALA A 44 3.06 20.08 31.63
CA ALA A 44 4.38 19.59 32.07
C ALA A 44 5.54 20.38 31.41
N VAL A 45 5.30 21.01 30.25
CA VAL A 45 6.27 21.87 29.58
C VAL A 45 6.44 23.23 30.28
N LEU A 46 5.47 23.66 31.09
CA LEU A 46 5.46 24.97 31.70
C LEU A 46 6.67 25.24 32.61
N PRO A 47 7.07 24.35 33.54
CA PRO A 47 8.25 24.58 34.37
C PRO A 47 9.54 24.71 33.56
N ILE A 48 9.68 23.96 32.48
CA ILE A 48 10.84 24.02 31.57
C ILE A 48 10.86 25.35 30.82
N ALA A 49 9.73 25.78 30.27
CA ALA A 49 9.59 27.04 29.58
C ALA A 49 9.88 28.22 30.51
N LEU A 50 9.37 28.20 31.73
CA LEU A 50 9.62 29.24 32.74
C LEU A 50 11.10 29.28 33.16
N ALA A 51 11.72 28.15 33.39
CA ALA A 51 13.17 28.05 33.69
C ALA A 51 14.00 28.64 32.55
N ALA A 52 13.71 28.28 31.32
CA ALA A 52 14.39 28.78 30.13
C ALA A 52 14.24 30.34 30.02
N ILE A 53 13.03 30.86 30.23
CA ILE A 53 12.80 32.32 30.21
C ILE A 53 13.64 33.04 31.28
N VAL A 54 13.69 32.51 32.49
CA VAL A 54 14.47 33.09 33.58
C VAL A 54 15.99 33.04 33.28
N VAL A 55 16.49 31.96 32.74
CA VAL A 55 17.89 31.79 32.34
C VAL A 55 18.26 32.76 31.22
N LEU A 56 17.49 32.78 30.14
CA LEU A 56 17.70 33.67 28.99
C LEU A 56 17.63 35.13 29.40
N PHE A 57 16.73 35.45 30.36
CA PHE A 57 16.59 36.81 30.86
C PHE A 57 17.73 37.24 31.76
N ARG A 58 18.42 36.28 32.43
CA ARG A 58 19.64 36.52 33.21
C ARG A 58 20.91 36.65 32.37
N TRP A 59 20.97 35.90 31.24
CA TRP A 59 22.13 35.95 30.35
C TRP A 59 22.18 37.18 29.46
N ASN A 60 21.02 37.77 29.11
CA ASN A 60 20.92 38.90 28.19
C ASN A 60 21.06 40.24 28.90
N VAL A 61 22.16 40.45 29.69
CA VAL A 61 22.45 41.68 30.40
C VAL A 61 23.47 42.50 29.61
N GLY A 62 23.00 43.36 28.71
CA GLY A 62 23.81 44.39 28.07
C GLY A 62 24.03 45.60 28.98
N PRO A 63 25.05 46.48 28.73
CA PRO A 63 25.41 47.61 29.57
C PRO A 63 24.37 48.75 29.64
N ALA A 64 23.24 48.65 28.91
CA ALA A 64 22.10 49.61 28.98
C ALA A 64 20.83 48.91 29.53
N ALA A 65 20.93 48.36 30.75
CA ALA A 65 19.78 47.65 31.35
C ALA A 65 18.78 48.65 31.94
N PRO A 66 17.46 48.44 31.66
CA PRO A 66 16.38 49.27 32.24
C PRO A 66 16.34 49.14 33.77
N THR A 67 15.70 50.14 34.42
CA THR A 67 15.59 50.21 35.89
C THR A 67 14.93 48.93 36.47
N GLY A 68 15.23 48.56 37.69
CA GLY A 68 14.81 47.32 38.32
C GLY A 68 13.31 47.04 38.32
N ARG A 69 12.47 48.10 38.20
CA ARG A 69 11.00 48.01 38.12
C ARG A 69 10.53 47.60 36.75
N THR A 70 11.05 48.18 35.69
CA THR A 70 10.75 47.85 34.29
C THR A 70 11.23 46.42 33.93
N ARG A 71 12.41 46.02 34.42
CA ARG A 71 12.94 44.68 34.23
C ARG A 71 12.03 43.61 34.83
N ARG A 72 11.44 43.86 36.03
CA ARG A 72 10.49 42.91 36.63
C ARG A 72 9.19 42.85 35.85
N LEU A 73 8.72 43.96 35.29
CA LEU A 73 7.53 44.01 34.45
C LEU A 73 7.71 43.22 33.14
N MET A 74 8.83 43.38 32.48
CA MET A 74 9.18 42.61 31.25
C MET A 74 9.29 41.11 31.51
N LEU A 75 9.90 40.72 32.64
CA LEU A 75 9.95 39.28 32.98
C LEU A 75 8.53 38.76 33.26
N ALA A 76 7.72 39.51 33.98
CA ALA A 76 6.33 39.13 34.24
C ALA A 76 5.49 39.01 32.98
N ALA A 77 5.68 39.92 32.01
CA ALA A 77 4.99 39.88 30.73
C ALA A 77 5.37 38.60 29.93
N ARG A 78 6.65 38.22 29.86
CA ARG A 78 7.11 37.00 29.19
C ARG A 78 6.63 35.74 29.87
N VAL A 79 6.65 35.70 31.19
CA VAL A 79 6.09 34.60 31.97
C VAL A 79 4.61 34.46 31.66
N LEU A 80 3.87 35.58 31.65
CA LEU A 80 2.44 35.56 31.32
C LEU A 80 2.17 35.07 29.90
N VAL A 81 2.94 35.57 28.94
CA VAL A 81 2.85 35.09 27.53
C VAL A 81 3.10 33.59 27.44
N ALA A 82 4.14 33.07 28.12
CA ALA A 82 4.44 31.62 28.12
C ALA A 82 3.28 30.82 28.75
N VAL A 83 2.73 31.27 29.86
CA VAL A 83 1.58 30.61 30.47
C VAL A 83 0.37 30.60 29.54
N LEU A 84 0.07 31.73 28.90
CA LEU A 84 -1.05 31.83 27.97
C LEU A 84 -0.86 30.94 26.74
N LEU A 85 0.35 30.85 26.21
CA LEU A 85 0.67 29.96 25.07
C LEU A 85 0.57 28.48 25.46
N VAL A 86 1.09 28.07 26.60
CA VAL A 86 0.97 26.69 27.09
C VAL A 86 -0.49 26.36 27.37
N THR A 87 -1.27 27.29 27.93
CA THR A 87 -2.71 27.11 28.14
C THR A 87 -3.45 26.97 26.80
N ALA A 88 -3.12 27.78 25.80
CA ALA A 88 -3.68 27.63 24.46
C ALA A 88 -3.35 26.27 23.82
N ALA A 89 -2.08 25.83 23.95
CA ALA A 89 -1.61 24.55 23.44
C ALA A 89 -2.25 23.33 24.15
N ALA A 90 -2.65 23.50 25.40
CA ALA A 90 -3.39 22.49 26.16
C ALA A 90 -4.82 22.27 25.63
N GLY A 91 -5.30 23.09 24.67
CA GLY A 91 -6.61 22.94 24.06
C GLY A 91 -7.77 23.20 25.03
N PRO A 92 -7.87 24.40 25.66
CA PRO A 92 -8.99 24.70 26.52
C PRO A 92 -10.29 24.81 25.73
N TYR A 93 -11.36 24.24 26.27
CA TYR A 93 -12.69 24.26 25.69
C TYR A 93 -13.74 24.58 26.77
N VAL A 94 -14.84 25.20 26.35
CA VAL A 94 -16.05 25.37 27.15
C VAL A 94 -17.06 24.34 26.69
N VAL A 95 -17.66 23.67 27.67
CA VAL A 95 -18.79 22.78 27.39
C VAL A 95 -20.03 23.66 27.39
N GLU A 96 -20.56 23.96 26.19
CA GLU A 96 -21.86 24.57 26.04
C GLU A 96 -22.93 23.50 26.04
N THR A 97 -23.82 23.49 27.00
CA THR A 97 -25.08 22.78 26.89
C THR A 97 -25.94 23.57 25.90
N GLY A 98 -25.80 23.20 24.61
CA GLY A 98 -26.68 23.74 23.58
C GLY A 98 -28.06 23.16 23.77
N GLN A 99 -29.02 24.02 24.09
CA GLN A 99 -30.42 23.66 23.89
C GLN A 99 -30.62 23.35 22.40
N SER A 100 -30.92 22.09 22.05
CA SER A 100 -31.34 21.72 20.73
C SER A 100 -32.61 22.52 20.37
N VAL A 101 -32.44 23.55 19.57
CA VAL A 101 -33.57 24.24 18.97
C VAL A 101 -34.03 23.39 17.79
N GLY A 102 -34.83 22.39 18.04
CA GLY A 102 -35.48 21.60 17.04
C GLY A 102 -36.60 20.80 17.69
N ASP A 103 -37.83 21.08 17.34
CA ASP A 103 -38.91 20.15 17.62
C ASP A 103 -38.55 18.79 17.02
N PRO A 104 -38.79 17.64 17.73
CA PRO A 104 -38.50 16.33 17.21
C PRO A 104 -39.21 16.14 15.87
N ALA A 105 -38.44 15.86 14.83
CA ALA A 105 -38.92 15.65 13.47
C ALA A 105 -38.20 14.46 12.83
N VAL A 106 -38.92 13.71 12.04
CA VAL A 106 -38.38 12.61 11.20
C VAL A 106 -38.19 13.10 9.79
N ARG A 107 -37.02 12.78 9.23
CA ARG A 107 -36.81 12.89 7.79
C ARG A 107 -36.86 11.49 7.19
N LEU A 108 -37.98 11.18 6.53
CA LEU A 108 -38.17 9.91 5.84
C LEU A 108 -37.60 10.04 4.42
N LEU A 109 -36.50 9.34 4.16
CA LEU A 109 -35.90 9.23 2.84
C LEU A 109 -36.38 7.94 2.20
N VAL A 110 -37.06 8.11 1.06
CA VAL A 110 -37.73 7.03 0.33
C VAL A 110 -36.92 6.68 -0.91
N ASP A 111 -36.51 5.45 -0.98
CA ASP A 111 -35.94 4.84 -2.16
C ASP A 111 -37.10 4.32 -3.04
N ASP A 112 -37.18 4.82 -4.27
CA ASP A 112 -38.16 4.44 -5.29
C ASP A 112 -37.40 3.90 -6.52
N SER A 113 -36.24 3.30 -6.30
CA SER A 113 -35.47 2.62 -7.34
C SER A 113 -36.05 1.27 -7.69
N ALA A 114 -35.60 0.72 -8.82
CA ALA A 114 -36.12 -0.52 -9.33
C ALA A 114 -35.93 -1.72 -8.39
N SER A 115 -34.82 -1.78 -7.64
CA SER A 115 -34.55 -2.85 -6.65
C SER A 115 -35.64 -2.91 -5.57
N MET A 116 -36.31 -1.79 -5.30
CA MET A 116 -37.38 -1.70 -4.31
C MET A 116 -38.71 -2.35 -4.77
N ASP A 117 -38.89 -2.66 -6.03
CA ASP A 117 -40.11 -3.28 -6.58
C ASP A 117 -40.37 -4.71 -6.03
N VAL A 118 -39.34 -5.35 -5.44
CA VAL A 118 -39.50 -6.64 -4.75
C VAL A 118 -40.16 -6.53 -3.38
N TYR A 119 -40.30 -5.31 -2.86
CA TYR A 119 -40.88 -5.00 -1.55
C TYR A 119 -42.22 -4.27 -1.72
N ASP A 120 -43.15 -4.54 -0.80
CA ASP A 120 -44.41 -3.80 -0.74
C ASP A 120 -44.37 -2.88 0.48
N ALA A 121 -44.04 -1.62 0.26
CA ALA A 121 -43.98 -0.61 1.30
C ALA A 121 -44.71 0.66 0.84
N ASP A 122 -45.64 1.16 1.66
CA ASP A 122 -46.34 2.40 1.42
C ASP A 122 -45.73 3.57 2.20
N PRO A 123 -44.87 4.39 1.56
CA PRO A 123 -44.25 5.51 2.24
C PRO A 123 -45.21 6.57 2.78
N ALA A 124 -46.41 6.68 2.19
CA ALA A 124 -47.40 7.63 2.64
C ALA A 124 -48.03 7.15 3.96
N SER A 125 -48.44 5.91 4.02
CA SER A 125 -48.98 5.29 5.26
C SER A 125 -48.01 5.38 6.42
N ILE A 126 -46.72 5.11 6.17
CA ILE A 126 -45.65 5.20 7.19
C ILE A 126 -45.51 6.63 7.69
N ALA A 127 -45.45 7.62 6.80
CA ALA A 127 -45.32 9.04 7.18
C ALA A 127 -46.55 9.54 7.95
N ASP A 128 -47.75 9.19 7.52
CA ASP A 128 -49.01 9.57 8.17
C ASP A 128 -49.10 8.92 9.57
N GLY A 129 -48.67 7.66 9.73
CA GLY A 129 -48.65 6.95 10.99
C GLY A 129 -47.70 7.64 12.02
N ILE A 130 -46.52 8.01 11.60
CA ILE A 130 -45.56 8.73 12.48
C ILE A 130 -46.10 10.13 12.83
N ALA A 131 -46.70 10.83 11.86
CA ALA A 131 -47.31 12.14 12.07
C ALA A 131 -48.47 12.10 13.06
N ALA A 132 -49.27 11.04 13.03
CA ALA A 132 -50.36 10.83 13.97
C ALA A 132 -49.89 10.68 15.41
N GLU A 133 -48.65 10.22 15.64
CA GLU A 133 -48.02 10.16 16.93
C GLU A 133 -47.44 11.53 17.37
N GLY A 134 -47.73 12.61 16.61
CA GLY A 134 -47.33 13.97 16.98
C GLY A 134 -45.86 14.31 16.71
N VAL A 135 -45.20 13.58 15.79
CA VAL A 135 -43.85 13.90 15.31
C VAL A 135 -43.93 14.31 13.83
N PRO A 136 -43.58 15.54 13.47
CA PRO A 136 -43.59 15.99 12.08
C PRO A 136 -42.69 15.12 11.20
N VAL A 137 -43.18 14.77 10.00
CA VAL A 137 -42.43 13.96 9.03
C VAL A 137 -42.21 14.76 7.74
N SER A 138 -40.96 14.85 7.32
CA SER A 138 -40.66 15.31 5.96
C SER A 138 -40.26 14.14 5.09
N ARG A 139 -41.01 13.89 4.03
CA ARG A 139 -40.73 12.81 3.08
C ARG A 139 -39.98 13.34 1.86
N THR A 140 -38.94 12.64 1.45
CA THR A 140 -38.13 12.95 0.26
C THR A 140 -37.83 11.67 -0.50
N THR A 141 -38.16 11.61 -1.78
CA THR A 141 -37.67 10.51 -2.65
C THR A 141 -36.23 10.75 -3.01
N ILE A 142 -35.35 9.75 -2.78
CA ILE A 142 -33.90 9.86 -2.89
C ILE A 142 -33.29 9.03 -4.03
N ALA A 143 -34.03 8.11 -4.57
CA ALA A 143 -33.63 7.27 -5.69
C ALA A 143 -34.82 7.02 -6.58
N THR A 144 -34.62 6.80 -7.87
CA THR A 144 -35.71 6.58 -8.84
C THR A 144 -35.21 5.71 -9.99
N ASN A 145 -36.10 4.80 -10.47
CA ASN A 145 -35.78 3.92 -11.59
C ASN A 145 -34.47 3.11 -11.41
N GLU A 146 -33.46 3.38 -12.23
CA GLU A 146 -32.20 2.62 -12.32
C GLU A 146 -31.02 3.32 -11.64
N SER A 147 -31.27 4.28 -10.76
CA SER A 147 -30.23 5.05 -10.05
C SER A 147 -30.56 5.21 -8.57
N SER A 148 -29.63 4.81 -7.72
CA SER A 148 -29.75 4.88 -6.26
C SER A 148 -28.56 5.63 -5.64
N PRO A 149 -28.55 7.00 -5.70
CA PRO A 149 -27.51 7.84 -5.11
C PRO A 149 -27.73 8.04 -3.60
N ILE A 150 -28.02 6.98 -2.85
CA ILE A 150 -28.46 7.02 -1.45
C ILE A 150 -27.47 7.74 -0.56
N GLY A 151 -26.17 7.52 -0.75
CA GLY A 151 -25.13 8.16 0.05
C GLY A 151 -25.14 9.69 -0.07
N ASP A 152 -25.30 10.22 -1.28
CA ASP A 152 -25.40 11.66 -1.52
C ASP A 152 -26.70 12.25 -0.97
N GLU A 153 -27.80 11.52 -1.06
CA GLU A 153 -29.10 11.98 -0.56
C GLU A 153 -29.18 11.96 0.98
N VAL A 154 -28.60 10.93 1.60
CA VAL A 154 -28.45 10.89 3.07
C VAL A 154 -27.61 12.07 3.54
N LEU A 155 -26.52 12.38 2.85
CA LEU A 155 -25.66 13.54 3.15
C LEU A 155 -26.42 14.86 3.10
N ARG A 156 -27.31 15.05 2.12
CA ARG A 156 -28.21 16.22 2.02
C ARG A 156 -29.27 16.23 3.10
N GLY A 157 -29.74 15.04 3.48
CA GLY A 157 -30.76 14.83 4.50
C GLY A 157 -30.27 15.03 5.93
N VAL A 158 -29.01 14.84 6.20
CA VAL A 158 -28.42 14.89 7.56
C VAL A 158 -28.23 16.34 8.00
N SER A 159 -28.80 16.72 9.14
CA SER A 159 -28.54 17.98 9.86
C SER A 159 -28.14 17.69 11.31
N ALA A 160 -27.67 18.71 12.02
CA ALA A 160 -27.25 18.52 13.40
C ALA A 160 -28.43 18.04 14.27
N ASN A 161 -28.21 16.99 15.04
CA ASN A 161 -29.18 16.36 15.92
C ASN A 161 -30.49 15.90 15.20
N SER A 162 -30.42 15.54 13.92
CA SER A 162 -31.60 15.06 13.17
C SER A 162 -31.72 13.54 13.26
N HIS A 163 -32.97 13.07 13.10
CA HIS A 163 -33.26 11.67 12.90
C HIS A 163 -33.71 11.43 11.47
N VAL A 164 -32.93 10.62 10.74
CA VAL A 164 -33.18 10.21 9.37
C VAL A 164 -33.65 8.76 9.41
N VAL A 165 -34.76 8.47 8.75
CA VAL A 165 -35.28 7.11 8.57
C VAL A 165 -35.23 6.77 7.09
N LEU A 166 -34.57 5.67 6.78
CA LEU A 166 -34.41 5.18 5.41
C LEU A 166 -35.45 4.09 5.14
N LEU A 167 -36.23 4.30 4.10
CA LEU A 167 -37.03 3.26 3.44
C LEU A 167 -36.25 2.88 2.18
N SER A 168 -35.34 1.93 2.29
CA SER A 168 -34.42 1.51 1.24
C SER A 168 -33.81 0.15 1.59
N ASP A 169 -33.36 -0.59 0.59
CA ASP A 169 -32.51 -1.76 0.77
C ASP A 169 -31.05 -1.39 1.07
N GLY A 170 -30.68 -0.12 0.91
CA GLY A 170 -29.35 0.45 1.24
C GLY A 170 -28.30 0.26 0.17
N ARG A 171 -28.67 -0.17 -1.03
CA ARG A 171 -27.74 -0.35 -2.15
C ARG A 171 -27.50 0.98 -2.84
N VAL A 172 -26.22 1.32 -2.98
CA VAL A 172 -25.78 2.55 -3.66
C VAL A 172 -25.25 2.16 -5.03
N THR A 173 -25.91 2.61 -6.08
CA THR A 173 -25.50 2.35 -7.47
C THR A 173 -24.87 3.57 -8.14
N GLU A 174 -25.03 4.76 -7.54
CA GLU A 174 -24.44 6.00 -8.05
C GLU A 174 -24.01 6.91 -6.90
N GLY A 175 -23.03 7.77 -7.14
CA GLY A 175 -22.57 8.77 -6.19
C GLY A 175 -21.67 8.22 -5.08
N ARG A 176 -21.72 8.85 -3.90
CA ARG A 176 -20.87 8.47 -2.75
C ARG A 176 -21.44 7.26 -2.03
N SER A 177 -20.54 6.48 -1.42
CA SER A 177 -20.93 5.38 -0.55
C SER A 177 -21.73 5.86 0.66
N LEU A 178 -22.59 4.99 1.18
CA LEU A 178 -23.34 5.25 2.42
C LEU A 178 -22.40 5.47 3.61
N GLU A 179 -21.25 4.83 3.62
CA GLU A 179 -20.23 4.98 4.66
C GLU A 179 -19.74 6.44 4.78
N SER A 180 -19.52 7.10 3.65
CA SER A 180 -19.13 8.53 3.63
C SER A 180 -20.20 9.43 4.23
N ALA A 181 -21.49 9.08 4.06
CA ALA A 181 -22.60 9.80 4.65
C ALA A 181 -22.71 9.58 6.16
N VAL A 182 -22.40 8.36 6.60
CA VAL A 182 -22.36 7.98 8.03
C VAL A 182 -21.33 8.77 8.80
N ASP A 183 -20.14 8.98 8.25
CA ASP A 183 -19.09 9.77 8.93
C ASP A 183 -19.57 11.19 9.23
N VAL A 184 -20.23 11.82 8.26
CA VAL A 184 -20.83 13.16 8.46
C VAL A 184 -22.02 13.12 9.43
N ALA A 185 -22.82 12.06 9.40
CA ALA A 185 -23.94 11.90 10.33
C ALA A 185 -23.43 11.81 11.78
N VAL A 186 -22.37 11.03 12.01
CA VAL A 186 -21.74 10.90 13.34
C VAL A 186 -21.18 12.26 13.80
N GLU A 187 -20.49 12.99 12.93
CA GLU A 187 -19.96 14.33 13.26
C GLU A 187 -21.07 15.33 13.61
N ARG A 188 -22.22 15.23 12.95
CA ARG A 188 -23.39 16.09 13.18
C ARG A 188 -24.28 15.61 14.32
N ASN A 189 -23.93 14.50 14.96
CA ASN A 189 -24.78 13.86 15.96
C ASN A 189 -26.19 13.52 15.42
N ALA A 190 -26.26 13.18 14.15
CA ALA A 190 -27.48 12.72 13.51
C ALA A 190 -27.59 11.20 13.60
N THR A 191 -28.80 10.72 13.73
CA THR A 191 -29.08 9.28 13.82
C THR A 191 -29.73 8.82 12.52
N ILE A 192 -29.21 7.74 11.96
CA ILE A 192 -29.77 7.06 10.78
C ILE A 192 -30.41 5.77 11.25
N SER A 193 -31.71 5.63 11.00
CA SER A 193 -32.48 4.40 11.20
C SER A 193 -32.95 3.86 9.88
N ALA A 194 -33.27 2.59 9.80
CA ALA A 194 -33.80 1.96 8.61
C ALA A 194 -35.13 1.26 8.91
N LEU A 195 -35.94 1.10 7.88
CA LEU A 195 -37.14 0.28 7.96
C LEU A 195 -36.81 -1.17 7.55
N ARG A 196 -37.46 -2.12 8.19
CA ARG A 196 -37.38 -3.53 7.83
C ARG A 196 -38.23 -3.77 6.59
N LEU A 197 -37.59 -4.23 5.54
CA LEU A 197 -38.22 -4.61 4.29
C LEU A 197 -38.26 -6.14 4.19
N GLU A 198 -39.41 -6.69 3.94
CA GLU A 198 -39.60 -8.12 3.66
C GLU A 198 -40.00 -8.26 2.17
N PRO A 199 -39.28 -9.09 1.41
CA PRO A 199 -39.62 -9.28 0.02
C PRO A 199 -40.97 -9.93 -0.13
N THR A 200 -41.83 -9.35 -0.97
CA THR A 200 -43.16 -9.86 -1.30
C THR A 200 -43.18 -10.63 -2.61
N ARG A 201 -42.11 -10.54 -3.38
CA ARG A 201 -41.89 -11.27 -4.63
C ARG A 201 -40.59 -12.07 -4.54
N THR A 202 -40.55 -13.17 -5.28
CA THR A 202 -39.30 -13.91 -5.50
C THR A 202 -38.53 -13.26 -6.63
N GLU A 203 -37.22 -13.19 -6.47
CA GLU A 203 -36.31 -12.66 -7.48
C GLU A 203 -35.07 -13.53 -7.57
N ARG A 204 -34.65 -13.85 -8.78
CA ARG A 204 -33.39 -14.47 -9.09
C ARG A 204 -32.61 -13.58 -10.04
N LEU A 205 -31.32 -13.50 -9.84
CA LEU A 205 -30.41 -12.77 -10.71
C LEU A 205 -29.15 -13.59 -10.95
N VAL A 206 -28.50 -13.34 -12.07
CA VAL A 206 -27.24 -13.96 -12.42
C VAL A 206 -26.21 -12.88 -12.74
N ASP A 207 -24.98 -13.10 -12.31
CA ASP A 207 -23.80 -12.34 -12.70
C ASP A 207 -22.71 -13.30 -13.15
N VAL A 208 -21.82 -12.85 -14.04
CA VAL A 208 -20.70 -13.62 -14.53
C VAL A 208 -19.44 -12.79 -14.49
N ASP A 209 -18.42 -13.30 -13.80
CA ASP A 209 -17.07 -12.73 -13.78
C ASP A 209 -16.18 -13.56 -14.70
N ALA A 210 -15.55 -12.90 -15.65
CA ALA A 210 -14.70 -13.49 -16.65
C ALA A 210 -13.50 -12.59 -16.93
N PRO A 211 -12.32 -13.12 -17.31
CA PRO A 211 -11.18 -12.29 -17.65
C PRO A 211 -11.46 -11.45 -18.91
N GLU A 212 -11.16 -10.17 -18.88
CA GLU A 212 -11.30 -9.29 -20.06
C GLU A 212 -10.45 -9.77 -21.25
N THR A 213 -9.32 -10.41 -20.96
CA THR A 213 -8.35 -10.87 -21.97
C THR A 213 -7.69 -12.16 -21.53
N THR A 214 -7.63 -13.13 -22.45
CA THR A 214 -6.87 -14.38 -22.28
C THR A 214 -6.14 -14.76 -23.56
N THR A 215 -5.37 -15.82 -23.54
CA THR A 215 -4.64 -16.34 -24.71
C THR A 215 -5.32 -17.56 -25.32
N ALA A 216 -5.17 -17.73 -26.64
CA ALA A 216 -5.69 -18.91 -27.31
C ALA A 216 -5.00 -20.19 -26.76
N GLY A 217 -5.83 -21.17 -26.40
CA GLY A 217 -5.41 -22.41 -25.76
C GLY A 217 -5.45 -22.37 -24.22
N ALA A 218 -5.62 -21.22 -23.59
CA ALA A 218 -5.77 -21.10 -22.14
C ALA A 218 -7.14 -21.58 -21.67
N THR A 219 -7.16 -22.26 -20.53
CA THR A 219 -8.38 -22.61 -19.80
C THR A 219 -8.59 -21.58 -18.71
N GLU A 220 -9.74 -20.92 -18.76
CA GLU A 220 -10.12 -19.90 -17.78
C GLU A 220 -11.32 -20.38 -16.96
N SER A 221 -11.34 -20.01 -15.71
CA SER A 221 -12.47 -20.30 -14.82
C SER A 221 -13.42 -19.11 -14.79
N LEU A 222 -14.61 -19.29 -15.34
CA LEU A 222 -15.69 -18.31 -15.35
C LEU A 222 -16.47 -18.45 -14.04
N LEU A 223 -16.47 -17.42 -13.20
CA LEU A 223 -17.22 -17.45 -11.95
C LEU A 223 -18.63 -16.90 -12.18
N VAL A 224 -19.62 -17.77 -12.10
CA VAL A 224 -21.03 -17.42 -12.26
C VAL A 224 -21.70 -17.39 -10.90
N SER A 225 -22.24 -16.24 -10.54
CA SER A 225 -22.94 -16.03 -9.26
C SER A 225 -24.42 -15.91 -9.49
N VAL A 226 -25.19 -16.75 -8.81
CA VAL A 226 -26.67 -16.69 -8.78
C VAL A 226 -27.09 -16.14 -7.42
N GLY A 227 -27.73 -14.97 -7.44
CA GLY A 227 -28.26 -14.29 -6.26
C GLY A 227 -29.78 -14.28 -6.23
N GLY A 228 -30.33 -13.44 -5.34
CA GLY A 228 -31.79 -13.21 -5.29
C GLY A 228 -32.39 -13.32 -3.90
N VAL A 229 -33.70 -13.15 -3.84
CA VAL A 229 -34.51 -13.25 -2.62
C VAL A 229 -35.72 -14.18 -2.84
N GLY A 230 -36.20 -14.80 -1.78
CA GLY A 230 -37.23 -15.82 -1.84
C GLY A 230 -36.70 -17.19 -2.26
N ALA A 231 -37.57 -18.20 -2.22
CA ALA A 231 -37.24 -19.58 -2.55
C ALA A 231 -37.83 -19.93 -3.91
N THR A 232 -36.98 -20.02 -4.92
CA THR A 232 -37.40 -20.44 -6.28
C THR A 232 -36.30 -21.23 -6.92
N ASP A 233 -36.61 -22.43 -7.40
CA ASP A 233 -35.68 -23.23 -8.19
C ASP A 233 -35.52 -22.58 -9.57
N ALA A 234 -34.27 -22.54 -10.06
CA ALA A 234 -33.95 -21.95 -11.34
C ALA A 234 -32.90 -22.80 -12.08
N THR A 235 -32.95 -22.80 -13.39
CA THR A 235 -31.96 -23.46 -14.24
C THR A 235 -30.95 -22.40 -14.68
N LEU A 236 -29.70 -22.58 -14.28
CA LEU A 236 -28.54 -21.82 -14.77
C LEU A 236 -28.03 -22.47 -16.04
N THR A 237 -27.90 -21.69 -17.12
CA THR A 237 -27.22 -22.08 -18.35
C THR A 237 -26.12 -21.11 -18.67
N VAL A 238 -24.90 -21.60 -18.91
CA VAL A 238 -23.76 -20.77 -19.34
C VAL A 238 -23.39 -21.15 -20.76
N THR A 239 -23.28 -20.15 -21.62
CA THR A 239 -22.91 -20.34 -23.03
C THR A 239 -21.69 -19.52 -23.39
N VAL A 240 -20.86 -20.03 -24.33
CA VAL A 240 -19.80 -19.28 -24.99
C VAL A 240 -20.08 -19.29 -26.49
N ASP A 241 -20.17 -18.11 -27.10
CA ASP A 241 -20.57 -17.93 -28.50
C ASP A 241 -21.90 -18.61 -28.89
N GLY A 242 -22.81 -18.75 -27.92
CA GLY A 242 -24.09 -19.40 -28.07
C GLY A 242 -24.09 -20.91 -27.91
N GLU A 243 -22.93 -21.53 -27.68
CA GLU A 243 -22.82 -22.97 -27.39
C GLU A 243 -22.88 -23.19 -25.87
N PRO A 244 -23.77 -24.06 -25.35
CA PRO A 244 -23.86 -24.32 -23.92
C PRO A 244 -22.63 -25.08 -23.43
N ILE A 245 -21.99 -24.55 -22.36
CA ILE A 245 -20.81 -25.15 -21.71
C ILE A 245 -21.13 -25.67 -20.32
N HIS A 246 -22.21 -25.15 -19.69
CA HIS A 246 -22.67 -25.58 -18.37
C HIS A 246 -24.17 -25.43 -18.22
N GLU A 247 -24.81 -26.39 -17.54
CA GLU A 247 -26.23 -26.33 -17.17
C GLU A 247 -26.42 -26.97 -15.79
N GLN A 248 -27.06 -26.23 -14.87
CA GLN A 248 -27.27 -26.70 -13.50
C GLN A 248 -28.56 -26.16 -12.92
N LEU A 249 -29.30 -27.00 -12.16
CA LEU A 249 -30.41 -26.55 -11.33
C LEU A 249 -29.84 -25.89 -10.05
N VAL A 250 -30.30 -24.67 -9.77
CA VAL A 250 -29.92 -23.89 -8.61
C VAL A 250 -31.14 -23.67 -7.74
N THR A 251 -31.08 -24.09 -6.48
CA THR A 251 -32.16 -23.97 -5.49
C THR A 251 -31.90 -22.85 -4.47
N GLU A 252 -30.63 -22.48 -4.24
CA GLU A 252 -30.19 -21.45 -3.30
C GLU A 252 -29.19 -20.52 -3.97
N PRO A 253 -29.02 -19.27 -3.48
CA PRO A 253 -27.95 -18.41 -3.94
C PRO A 253 -26.59 -19.12 -3.86
N THR A 254 -25.83 -19.12 -4.97
CA THR A 254 -24.58 -19.87 -5.07
C THR A 254 -23.63 -19.24 -6.08
N SER A 255 -22.37 -19.61 -6.02
CA SER A 255 -21.38 -19.29 -7.07
C SER A 255 -20.81 -20.58 -7.64
N VAL A 256 -20.77 -20.66 -8.96
CA VAL A 256 -20.32 -21.84 -9.73
C VAL A 256 -19.13 -21.41 -10.57
N ALA A 257 -18.02 -22.14 -10.44
CA ALA A 257 -16.87 -21.99 -11.32
C ALA A 257 -17.03 -22.91 -12.54
N VAL A 258 -16.97 -22.34 -13.73
CA VAL A 258 -17.13 -23.05 -15.00
C VAL A 258 -15.86 -22.89 -15.82
N ASP A 259 -15.09 -23.96 -15.95
CA ASP A 259 -13.86 -23.94 -16.72
C ASP A 259 -14.13 -24.03 -18.22
N HIS A 260 -13.52 -23.15 -19.01
CA HIS A 260 -13.63 -23.14 -20.45
C HIS A 260 -12.30 -22.86 -21.13
N THR A 261 -11.95 -23.64 -22.18
CA THR A 261 -10.75 -23.43 -22.97
C THR A 261 -11.04 -22.62 -24.22
N PHE A 262 -10.48 -21.43 -24.30
CA PHE A 262 -10.63 -20.56 -25.47
C PHE A 262 -9.62 -20.92 -26.57
N THR A 263 -10.05 -21.61 -27.60
CA THR A 263 -9.14 -22.17 -28.62
C THR A 263 -8.87 -21.24 -29.81
N ARG A 264 -9.66 -20.19 -30.03
CA ARG A 264 -9.55 -19.31 -31.20
C ARG A 264 -9.34 -17.87 -30.77
N PRO A 265 -8.40 -17.14 -31.42
CA PRO A 265 -8.29 -15.70 -31.19
C PRO A 265 -9.55 -14.95 -31.66
N GLY A 266 -9.87 -13.87 -30.98
CA GLY A 266 -11.01 -13.01 -31.26
C GLY A 266 -11.81 -12.65 -30.02
N ALA A 267 -12.95 -11.99 -30.21
CA ALA A 267 -13.87 -11.67 -29.12
C ALA A 267 -14.85 -12.82 -28.95
N HIS A 268 -14.89 -13.40 -27.78
CA HIS A 268 -15.81 -14.48 -27.38
C HIS A 268 -16.89 -13.94 -26.46
N ARG A 269 -18.13 -14.28 -26.74
CA ARG A 269 -19.32 -13.82 -25.99
C ARG A 269 -19.67 -14.86 -24.95
N VAL A 270 -19.56 -14.48 -23.70
CA VAL A 270 -19.99 -15.29 -22.56
C VAL A 270 -21.37 -14.79 -22.10
N GLU A 271 -22.34 -15.69 -22.03
CA GLU A 271 -23.67 -15.40 -21.51
C GLU A 271 -24.03 -16.41 -20.43
N ALA A 272 -24.38 -15.91 -19.24
CA ALA A 272 -24.99 -16.70 -18.19
C ALA A 272 -26.45 -16.33 -18.11
N ARG A 273 -27.34 -17.34 -18.18
CA ARG A 273 -28.77 -17.18 -18.16
C ARG A 273 -29.39 -18.01 -17.04
N ILE A 274 -30.38 -17.41 -16.37
CA ILE A 274 -31.16 -18.11 -15.37
C ILE A 274 -32.63 -18.17 -15.82
N ASP A 275 -33.28 -19.33 -15.68
CA ASP A 275 -34.66 -19.54 -15.93
C ASP A 275 -35.33 -20.09 -14.67
N ALA A 276 -36.08 -19.25 -14.00
CA ALA A 276 -36.77 -19.60 -12.75
C ALA A 276 -38.17 -20.17 -12.95
N GLY A 277 -38.66 -20.32 -14.18
CA GLY A 277 -39.94 -20.98 -14.51
C GLY A 277 -41.18 -20.35 -13.89
N GLY A 278 -41.10 -19.17 -13.33
CA GLY A 278 -42.19 -18.47 -12.61
C GLY A 278 -42.11 -16.95 -12.80
N ASP A 279 -42.99 -16.25 -12.08
CA ASP A 279 -43.06 -14.79 -12.10
C ASP A 279 -41.91 -14.24 -11.24
N THR A 280 -40.73 -13.99 -11.87
CA THR A 280 -39.61 -13.26 -11.26
C THR A 280 -39.87 -11.77 -11.40
N GLY A 281 -39.35 -10.96 -10.44
CA GLY A 281 -39.61 -9.50 -10.42
C GLY A 281 -39.05 -8.78 -11.64
N PHE A 282 -37.84 -9.23 -12.12
CA PHE A 282 -37.15 -8.57 -13.23
C PHE A 282 -36.61 -9.57 -14.26
N GLU A 283 -37.10 -9.48 -15.51
CA GLU A 283 -36.53 -10.26 -16.62
C GLU A 283 -35.14 -9.76 -17.08
N ARG A 284 -34.69 -8.60 -16.60
CA ARG A 284 -33.49 -7.92 -17.10
C ARG A 284 -32.21 -8.51 -16.55
N ASN A 285 -32.24 -8.98 -15.33
CA ASN A 285 -31.12 -9.57 -14.63
C ASN A 285 -31.11 -11.11 -14.69
N ASP A 286 -32.01 -11.69 -15.49
CA ASP A 286 -31.98 -13.10 -15.83
C ASP A 286 -30.79 -13.48 -16.74
N VAL A 287 -30.10 -12.50 -17.31
CA VAL A 287 -29.02 -12.73 -18.28
C VAL A 287 -27.85 -11.76 -18.02
N ALA A 288 -26.72 -12.31 -17.64
CA ALA A 288 -25.45 -11.59 -17.54
C ALA A 288 -24.57 -11.87 -18.76
N ARG A 289 -23.78 -10.87 -19.16
CA ARG A 289 -22.99 -10.91 -20.39
C ARG A 289 -21.59 -10.39 -20.15
N ARG A 290 -20.59 -11.06 -20.74
CA ARG A 290 -19.19 -10.60 -20.80
C ARG A 290 -18.61 -10.85 -22.18
N VAL A 291 -17.57 -10.12 -22.51
CA VAL A 291 -16.77 -10.39 -23.70
C VAL A 291 -15.34 -10.69 -23.28
N VAL A 292 -14.89 -11.90 -23.59
CA VAL A 292 -13.49 -12.32 -23.40
C VAL A 292 -12.72 -12.09 -24.69
N SER A 293 -11.73 -11.21 -24.67
CA SER A 293 -10.84 -10.96 -25.80
C SER A 293 -9.72 -11.98 -25.80
N VAL A 294 -9.82 -12.97 -26.67
CA VAL A 294 -8.80 -13.99 -26.84
C VAL A 294 -7.73 -13.50 -27.82
N VAL A 295 -6.49 -13.46 -27.35
CA VAL A 295 -5.35 -13.01 -28.13
C VAL A 295 -4.47 -14.19 -28.53
N ASP A 296 -3.70 -14.03 -29.61
CA ASP A 296 -2.66 -15.00 -29.92
C ASP A 296 -1.65 -15.04 -28.78
N PRO A 297 -1.06 -16.21 -28.48
CA PRO A 297 -0.01 -16.30 -27.49
C PRO A 297 1.11 -15.28 -27.76
N PRO A 298 1.67 -14.64 -26.74
CA PRO A 298 2.77 -13.70 -26.92
C PRO A 298 3.95 -14.37 -27.62
N LYS A 299 4.55 -13.68 -28.60
CA LYS A 299 5.73 -14.18 -29.30
C LYS A 299 6.96 -14.05 -28.40
N VAL A 300 7.64 -15.15 -28.16
CA VAL A 300 8.86 -15.23 -27.36
C VAL A 300 10.01 -15.76 -28.20
N LEU A 301 11.15 -15.05 -28.22
CA LEU A 301 12.38 -15.54 -28.80
C LEU A 301 13.17 -16.31 -27.74
N TYR A 302 13.32 -17.61 -27.94
CA TYR A 302 14.18 -18.44 -27.09
C TYR A 302 15.57 -18.58 -27.72
N VAL A 303 16.61 -18.18 -26.98
CA VAL A 303 17.99 -18.13 -27.45
C VAL A 303 18.85 -19.10 -26.64
N SER A 304 19.33 -20.16 -27.28
CA SER A 304 20.26 -21.12 -26.70
C SER A 304 20.93 -21.93 -27.77
N ARG A 305 22.15 -22.41 -27.53
CA ARG A 305 22.85 -23.34 -28.44
C ARG A 305 22.49 -24.80 -28.23
N VAL A 306 21.90 -25.11 -27.11
CA VAL A 306 21.47 -26.47 -26.71
C VAL A 306 19.96 -26.45 -26.54
N GLU A 307 19.31 -27.56 -26.88
CA GLU A 307 17.87 -27.68 -26.63
C GLU A 307 17.64 -28.09 -25.17
N TYR A 308 16.97 -27.22 -24.42
CA TYR A 308 16.61 -27.44 -23.02
C TYR A 308 15.10 -27.67 -22.86
N PRO A 309 14.68 -28.38 -21.81
CA PRO A 309 13.26 -28.61 -21.52
C PRO A 309 12.45 -27.33 -21.41
N MET A 310 13.07 -26.20 -21.03
CA MET A 310 12.44 -24.90 -20.98
C MET A 310 11.86 -24.45 -22.33
N ALA A 311 12.54 -24.76 -23.44
CA ALA A 311 12.03 -24.42 -24.76
C ALA A 311 10.69 -25.11 -25.06
N THR A 312 10.57 -26.38 -24.72
CA THR A 312 9.32 -27.13 -24.87
C THR A 312 8.24 -26.64 -23.91
N TYR A 313 8.61 -26.33 -22.66
CA TYR A 313 7.71 -25.78 -21.68
C TYR A 313 7.13 -24.42 -22.13
N LEU A 314 7.97 -23.57 -22.71
CA LEU A 314 7.50 -22.27 -23.23
C LEU A 314 6.62 -22.43 -24.48
N ASP A 315 6.83 -23.44 -25.34
CA ASP A 315 5.97 -23.73 -26.52
C ASP A 315 4.51 -24.02 -26.10
N GLU A 316 4.28 -24.53 -24.90
CA GLU A 316 2.93 -24.80 -24.40
C GLU A 316 2.16 -23.50 -24.04
N LEU A 317 2.89 -22.41 -23.78
CA LEU A 317 2.32 -21.16 -23.26
C LEU A 317 2.44 -19.98 -24.23
N TYR A 318 3.40 -20.01 -25.14
CA TYR A 318 3.79 -18.89 -26.01
C TYR A 318 4.02 -19.34 -27.46
N ASP A 319 3.98 -18.39 -28.39
CA ASP A 319 4.47 -18.58 -29.77
C ASP A 319 6.01 -18.44 -29.76
N VAL A 320 6.71 -19.58 -29.59
CA VAL A 320 8.16 -19.59 -29.39
C VAL A 320 8.91 -19.76 -30.70
N THR A 321 9.80 -18.81 -30.96
CA THR A 321 10.81 -18.97 -32.00
C THR A 321 12.15 -19.28 -31.36
N ARG A 322 12.85 -20.34 -31.85
CA ARG A 322 14.16 -20.73 -31.35
C ARG A 322 15.28 -20.13 -32.20
N ALA A 323 16.33 -19.66 -31.53
CA ALA A 323 17.53 -19.12 -32.18
C ALA A 323 18.79 -19.53 -31.38
N THR A 324 19.94 -19.54 -32.05
CA THR A 324 21.23 -19.82 -31.41
C THR A 324 21.97 -18.56 -30.98
N ALA A 325 21.50 -17.38 -31.39
CA ALA A 325 22.04 -16.09 -31.01
C ALA A 325 20.95 -15.01 -31.17
N VAL A 326 21.10 -13.91 -30.45
CA VAL A 326 20.24 -12.72 -30.53
C VAL A 326 20.37 -12.08 -31.91
N PRO A 327 19.27 -11.91 -32.66
CA PRO A 327 19.31 -11.28 -33.98
C PRO A 327 19.40 -9.75 -33.85
N ASN A 328 19.48 -9.08 -35.00
CA ASN A 328 19.47 -7.61 -35.07
C ASN A 328 18.14 -7.02 -34.56
N HIS A 329 18.14 -5.73 -34.25
CA HIS A 329 17.04 -4.98 -33.64
C HIS A 329 15.70 -5.14 -34.41
N ASP A 330 15.69 -4.99 -35.73
CA ASP A 330 14.46 -5.08 -36.54
C ASP A 330 13.73 -6.43 -36.40
N ARG A 331 14.48 -7.51 -36.19
CA ARG A 331 13.91 -8.84 -35.99
C ARG A 331 13.43 -9.01 -34.53
N LEU A 332 14.12 -8.39 -33.54
CA LEU A 332 13.73 -8.44 -32.14
C LEU A 332 12.38 -7.79 -31.90
N GLU A 333 12.05 -6.76 -32.65
CA GLU A 333 10.79 -6.04 -32.50
C GLU A 333 9.54 -6.92 -32.69
N ALA A 334 9.67 -8.04 -33.37
CA ALA A 334 8.56 -8.98 -33.56
C ALA A 334 8.17 -9.73 -32.27
N TYR A 335 9.06 -9.78 -31.28
CA TYR A 335 8.87 -10.55 -30.06
C TYR A 335 8.49 -9.66 -28.88
N HIS A 336 7.71 -10.22 -27.94
CA HIS A 336 7.32 -9.55 -26.71
C HIS A 336 8.38 -9.68 -25.62
N ALA A 337 9.08 -10.83 -25.59
CA ALA A 337 10.21 -11.07 -24.71
C ALA A 337 11.27 -11.95 -25.38
N VAL A 338 12.49 -11.86 -24.89
CA VAL A 338 13.61 -12.74 -25.23
C VAL A 338 13.96 -13.56 -24.00
N VAL A 339 14.08 -14.87 -24.15
CA VAL A 339 14.53 -15.77 -23.09
C VAL A 339 15.89 -16.35 -23.51
N ILE A 340 16.91 -16.09 -22.75
CA ILE A 340 18.28 -16.54 -22.98
C ILE A 340 18.62 -17.62 -21.96
N GLN A 341 19.07 -18.79 -22.40
CA GLN A 341 19.46 -19.86 -21.47
C GLN A 341 20.87 -20.37 -21.73
N ASN A 342 21.70 -20.35 -20.68
CA ASN A 342 23.02 -20.96 -20.63
C ASN A 342 23.89 -20.63 -21.83
N LEU A 343 24.05 -19.36 -22.17
CA LEU A 343 24.79 -18.86 -23.33
C LEU A 343 25.88 -17.89 -22.89
N ALA A 344 27.10 -18.06 -23.45
CA ALA A 344 28.23 -17.17 -23.14
C ALA A 344 28.07 -15.80 -23.85
N ALA A 345 28.71 -14.77 -23.32
CA ALA A 345 28.65 -13.41 -23.85
C ALA A 345 29.09 -13.34 -25.33
N ASP A 346 30.15 -14.05 -25.70
CA ASP A 346 30.67 -14.10 -27.06
C ASP A 346 29.71 -14.78 -28.05
N ASP A 347 28.80 -15.57 -27.53
CA ASP A 347 27.83 -16.35 -28.32
C ASP A 347 26.44 -15.67 -28.38
N LEU A 348 26.23 -14.61 -27.61
CA LEU A 348 24.94 -13.93 -27.51
C LEU A 348 24.50 -13.24 -28.81
N GLY A 349 25.43 -12.88 -29.69
CA GLY A 349 25.15 -12.16 -30.94
C GLY A 349 25.03 -10.65 -30.71
N ASP A 350 23.95 -10.01 -31.21
CA ASP A 350 23.83 -8.55 -31.13
C ASP A 350 23.31 -8.04 -29.78
N VAL A 351 24.22 -7.89 -28.82
CA VAL A 351 23.89 -7.40 -27.46
C VAL A 351 23.42 -5.95 -27.49
N GLY A 352 23.95 -5.12 -28.41
CA GLY A 352 23.52 -3.73 -28.56
C GLY A 352 22.05 -3.64 -29.00
N ALA A 353 21.65 -4.50 -29.94
CA ALA A 353 20.25 -4.63 -30.34
C ALA A 353 19.38 -5.07 -29.17
N LEU A 354 19.83 -6.03 -28.34
CA LEU A 354 19.11 -6.49 -27.16
C LEU A 354 18.93 -5.37 -26.13
N GLN A 355 19.96 -4.56 -25.87
CA GLN A 355 19.86 -3.44 -24.94
C GLN A 355 18.85 -2.39 -25.43
N SER A 356 18.90 -2.02 -26.71
CA SER A 356 17.94 -1.08 -27.30
C SER A 356 16.52 -1.65 -27.21
N TYR A 357 16.33 -2.91 -27.59
CA TYR A 357 15.05 -3.60 -27.54
C TYR A 357 14.43 -3.58 -26.13
N VAL A 358 15.23 -3.80 -25.08
CA VAL A 358 14.75 -3.73 -23.70
C VAL A 358 14.50 -2.28 -23.29
N ALA A 359 15.39 -1.35 -23.61
CA ALA A 359 15.21 0.07 -23.28
C ALA A 359 13.90 0.64 -23.86
N ASP A 360 13.46 0.16 -25.03
CA ASP A 360 12.23 0.55 -25.71
C ASP A 360 10.95 -0.07 -25.10
N GLY A 361 11.09 -0.87 -24.04
CA GLY A 361 9.95 -1.37 -23.23
C GLY A 361 9.67 -2.85 -23.36
N ASN A 362 10.50 -3.60 -24.06
CA ASN A 362 10.38 -5.05 -24.18
C ASN A 362 11.07 -5.77 -23.00
N GLY A 363 10.96 -7.08 -22.93
CA GLY A 363 11.49 -7.82 -21.81
C GLY A 363 12.55 -8.85 -22.17
N VAL A 364 13.39 -9.16 -21.19
CA VAL A 364 14.34 -10.26 -21.29
C VAL A 364 14.36 -11.07 -20.00
N VAL A 365 14.44 -12.39 -20.14
CA VAL A 365 14.71 -13.33 -19.06
C VAL A 365 16.03 -14.01 -19.37
N VAL A 366 16.97 -13.99 -18.41
CA VAL A 366 18.24 -14.69 -18.54
C VAL A 366 18.27 -15.83 -17.54
N ALA A 367 18.27 -17.05 -18.05
CA ALA A 367 18.34 -18.26 -17.27
C ALA A 367 19.78 -18.77 -17.17
N GLY A 368 20.19 -19.12 -15.95
CA GLY A 368 21.53 -19.55 -15.60
C GLY A 368 22.02 -20.83 -16.25
N GLY A 369 23.24 -21.15 -15.97
CA GLY A 369 23.94 -22.32 -16.43
C GLY A 369 25.46 -22.17 -16.35
N PRO A 370 26.21 -23.25 -16.60
CA PRO A 370 27.67 -23.25 -16.53
C PRO A 370 28.35 -22.30 -17.54
N ASN A 371 27.64 -21.90 -18.62
CA ASN A 371 28.14 -20.99 -19.65
C ASN A 371 27.52 -19.60 -19.59
N ALA A 372 26.79 -19.26 -18.52
CA ALA A 372 26.15 -17.95 -18.36
C ALA A 372 26.81 -17.16 -17.23
N TYR A 373 26.42 -15.89 -17.11
CA TYR A 373 26.84 -14.98 -16.05
C TYR A 373 28.38 -14.85 -15.94
N GLY A 374 28.95 -14.91 -14.74
CA GLY A 374 30.38 -14.69 -14.51
C GLY A 374 31.25 -15.66 -15.33
N ARG A 375 30.93 -16.94 -15.35
CA ARG A 375 31.63 -17.93 -16.17
C ARG A 375 31.41 -17.74 -17.67
N GLY A 376 30.29 -17.17 -18.06
CA GLY A 376 29.96 -16.82 -19.45
C GLY A 376 30.55 -15.50 -19.93
N GLY A 377 31.39 -14.81 -19.16
CA GLY A 377 32.03 -13.56 -19.55
C GLY A 377 31.12 -12.34 -19.52
N TYR A 378 29.98 -12.39 -18.81
CA TYR A 378 29.03 -11.26 -18.74
C TYR A 378 29.60 -10.07 -17.99
N ALA A 379 30.52 -10.28 -17.04
CA ALA A 379 31.18 -9.22 -16.27
C ALA A 379 31.91 -8.20 -17.16
N THR A 380 32.54 -8.66 -18.21
CA THR A 380 33.33 -7.86 -19.17
C THR A 380 32.55 -7.48 -20.43
N SER A 381 31.30 -7.94 -20.57
CA SER A 381 30.44 -7.71 -21.71
C SER A 381 29.38 -6.65 -21.40
N SER A 382 28.91 -5.95 -22.44
CA SER A 382 27.82 -4.99 -22.33
C SER A 382 26.50 -5.63 -21.84
N VAL A 383 26.31 -6.94 -21.99
CA VAL A 383 25.15 -7.65 -21.43
C VAL A 383 25.10 -7.54 -19.91
N GLY A 384 26.24 -7.47 -19.22
CA GLY A 384 26.29 -7.33 -17.77
C GLY A 384 25.57 -6.07 -17.28
N THR A 385 25.57 -4.98 -18.06
CA THR A 385 24.89 -3.74 -17.69
C THR A 385 23.36 -3.85 -17.80
N LEU A 386 22.87 -4.79 -18.59
CA LEU A 386 21.44 -5.04 -18.79
C LEU A 386 20.81 -5.80 -17.59
N LEU A 387 21.62 -6.59 -16.89
CA LEU A 387 21.12 -7.51 -15.87
C LEU A 387 20.85 -6.84 -14.52
N PRO A 388 19.86 -7.31 -13.76
CA PRO A 388 19.56 -6.86 -12.40
C PRO A 388 20.61 -7.29 -11.37
N VAL A 389 21.68 -7.95 -11.83
CA VAL A 389 22.75 -8.48 -11.01
C VAL A 389 24.08 -7.89 -11.42
N ARG A 390 25.02 -7.83 -10.50
CA ARG A 390 26.43 -7.50 -10.73
C ARG A 390 27.28 -8.75 -10.51
N PHE A 391 28.44 -8.72 -11.10
CA PHE A 391 29.43 -9.75 -10.99
C PHE A 391 30.52 -9.21 -10.07
N ASP A 392 30.51 -9.62 -8.82
CA ASP A 392 31.67 -9.35 -8.00
C ASP A 392 32.81 -10.25 -8.44
N GLU A 393 33.89 -9.65 -8.89
CA GLU A 393 35.16 -10.32 -8.81
C GLU A 393 35.42 -10.45 -7.31
N ARG A 394 35.11 -11.60 -6.71
CA ARG A 394 35.58 -11.93 -5.36
C ARG A 394 37.10 -11.85 -5.38
N ARG A 395 37.61 -10.66 -5.18
CA ARG A 395 39.01 -10.44 -4.86
C ARG A 395 39.18 -10.76 -3.40
N GLY A 396 39.64 -11.97 -3.14
CA GLY A 396 40.31 -12.37 -1.91
C GLY A 396 39.42 -12.42 -0.67
N GLY A 397 39.25 -13.62 -0.15
CA GLY A 397 38.94 -13.94 1.24
C GLY A 397 37.64 -13.30 1.81
N ASP A 398 36.80 -14.16 2.32
CA ASP A 398 35.57 -13.79 3.06
C ASP A 398 35.87 -13.05 4.37
N ASP A 399 36.49 -11.85 4.27
CA ASP A 399 36.84 -11.03 5.42
C ASP A 399 35.65 -10.17 5.82
N VAL A 400 35.09 -10.49 6.99
CA VAL A 400 33.97 -9.77 7.59
C VAL A 400 34.46 -9.03 8.85
N VAL A 401 34.06 -7.75 8.97
CA VAL A 401 34.27 -7.01 10.23
C VAL A 401 32.95 -6.77 10.91
N LEU A 402 32.79 -7.33 12.09
CA LEU A 402 31.64 -7.09 12.95
C LEU A 402 31.89 -5.83 13.79
N VAL A 403 31.12 -4.77 13.50
CA VAL A 403 31.17 -3.49 14.21
C VAL A 403 29.99 -3.44 15.21
N VAL A 404 30.33 -3.39 16.48
CA VAL A 404 29.37 -3.53 17.57
C VAL A 404 29.31 -2.27 18.40
N ASP A 405 28.12 -1.72 18.52
CA ASP A 405 27.83 -0.61 19.41
C ASP A 405 27.88 -1.06 20.88
N VAL A 406 28.77 -0.47 21.62
CA VAL A 406 28.90 -0.65 23.07
C VAL A 406 28.73 0.67 23.81
N SER A 407 28.03 1.64 23.22
CA SER A 407 27.77 2.95 23.83
C SER A 407 26.87 2.85 25.06
N GLY A 408 26.70 3.97 25.76
CA GLY A 408 25.81 4.08 26.89
C GLY A 408 24.31 3.98 26.51
N SER A 409 23.90 4.45 25.33
CA SER A 409 22.55 4.28 24.78
C SER A 409 22.22 2.82 24.52
N ALA A 410 23.20 2.05 24.05
CA ALA A 410 23.05 0.62 23.76
C ALA A 410 23.07 -0.28 25.04
N ALA A 411 23.28 0.28 26.23
CA ALA A 411 23.43 -0.50 27.46
C ALA A 411 22.24 -1.41 27.77
N GLU A 412 21.00 -0.93 27.59
CA GLU A 412 19.78 -1.72 27.80
C GLU A 412 19.61 -2.82 26.73
N SER A 413 20.13 -2.58 25.54
CA SER A 413 20.08 -3.49 24.40
C SER A 413 21.26 -4.47 24.33
N MET A 414 22.26 -4.33 25.21
CA MET A 414 23.48 -5.12 25.18
C MET A 414 23.27 -6.66 25.21
N PRO A 415 22.31 -7.23 25.96
CA PRO A 415 22.03 -8.67 25.85
C PRO A 415 21.59 -9.09 24.45
N ARG A 416 20.80 -8.24 23.77
CA ARG A 416 20.32 -8.48 22.41
C ARG A 416 21.47 -8.29 21.39
N ILE A 417 22.28 -7.25 21.55
CA ILE A 417 23.46 -6.98 20.72
C ILE A 417 24.40 -8.19 20.74
N ARG A 418 24.70 -8.72 21.92
CA ARG A 418 25.54 -9.93 22.05
C ARG A 418 24.89 -11.15 21.41
N GLY A 419 23.56 -11.30 21.57
CA GLY A 419 22.80 -12.38 20.94
C GLY A 419 22.92 -12.32 19.42
N LEU A 420 22.62 -11.16 18.81
CA LEU A 420 22.75 -10.95 17.37
C LEU A 420 24.18 -11.13 16.86
N SER A 421 25.15 -10.62 17.60
CA SER A 421 26.58 -10.80 17.26
C SER A 421 27.00 -12.27 17.29
N LEU A 422 26.43 -13.07 18.19
CA LEU A 422 26.64 -14.51 18.24
C LEU A 422 25.93 -15.23 17.10
N ASP A 423 24.70 -14.79 16.77
CA ASP A 423 23.94 -15.33 15.65
C ASP A 423 24.68 -15.07 14.32
N VAL A 424 25.21 -13.85 14.12
CA VAL A 424 26.08 -13.53 12.98
C VAL A 424 27.29 -14.45 12.94
N LEU A 425 27.99 -14.63 14.06
CA LEU A 425 29.18 -15.51 14.14
C LEU A 425 28.84 -16.96 13.74
N GLU A 426 27.66 -17.48 14.13
CA GLU A 426 27.28 -18.86 13.82
C GLU A 426 26.82 -19.03 12.34
N GLN A 427 26.37 -17.93 11.73
CA GLN A 427 25.88 -17.90 10.35
C GLN A 427 26.98 -17.65 9.31
N LEU A 428 28.14 -17.16 9.72
CA LEU A 428 29.28 -17.00 8.81
C LEU A 428 29.94 -18.36 8.48
N GLY A 429 30.26 -18.56 7.20
CA GLY A 429 30.91 -19.77 6.71
C GLY A 429 32.26 -20.07 7.37
N SER A 430 32.69 -21.32 7.32
CA SER A 430 33.96 -21.77 7.94
C SER A 430 35.19 -21.20 7.23
N ASP A 431 35.07 -20.83 5.96
CA ASP A 431 36.19 -20.51 5.08
C ASP A 431 36.69 -19.05 5.25
N GLY A 432 35.87 -18.18 5.90
CA GLY A 432 36.16 -16.78 6.10
C GLY A 432 37.00 -16.44 7.34
N ARG A 433 37.29 -15.13 7.49
CA ARG A 433 37.89 -14.55 8.68
C ARG A 433 36.98 -13.49 9.26
N LEU A 434 36.89 -13.43 10.59
CA LEU A 434 36.10 -12.41 11.28
C LEU A 434 36.99 -11.51 12.12
N GLY A 435 36.91 -10.20 11.89
CA GLY A 435 37.36 -9.16 12.78
C GLY A 435 36.24 -8.60 13.64
N ILE A 436 36.51 -8.10 14.82
CA ILE A 436 35.54 -7.49 15.70
C ILE A 436 36.00 -6.12 16.17
N VAL A 437 35.21 -5.09 15.88
CA VAL A 437 35.40 -3.73 16.36
C VAL A 437 34.27 -3.40 17.34
N ALA A 438 34.61 -2.91 18.52
CA ALA A 438 33.63 -2.33 19.45
C ALA A 438 33.80 -0.81 19.46
N PHE A 439 32.69 -0.07 19.41
CA PHE A 439 32.77 1.39 19.44
C PHE A 439 31.81 2.01 20.47
N ALA A 440 32.28 3.13 21.00
CA ALA A 440 31.51 4.05 21.87
C ALA A 440 31.99 5.48 21.54
N ASP A 441 32.59 6.25 22.48
CA ASP A 441 33.32 7.51 22.18
C ASP A 441 34.54 7.27 21.29
N SER A 442 35.06 6.06 21.27
CA SER A 442 36.21 5.62 20.48
C SER A 442 35.98 4.23 19.96
N ALA A 443 36.62 3.88 18.88
CA ALA A 443 36.59 2.52 18.32
C ALA A 443 37.79 1.73 18.77
N GLN A 444 37.58 0.45 19.05
CA GLN A 444 38.65 -0.47 19.46
C GLN A 444 38.52 -1.79 18.72
N VAL A 445 39.58 -2.25 18.09
CA VAL A 445 39.67 -3.61 17.56
C VAL A 445 39.80 -4.58 18.74
N VAL A 446 38.68 -5.25 19.10
CA VAL A 446 38.66 -6.22 20.20
C VAL A 446 39.06 -7.62 19.75
N SER A 447 38.97 -7.89 18.45
CA SER A 447 39.59 -9.05 17.81
C SER A 447 40.11 -8.67 16.44
N PRO A 448 41.41 -8.86 16.14
CA PRO A 448 41.91 -8.83 14.79
C PRO A 448 41.27 -9.99 13.99
N PHE A 449 41.46 -10.04 12.68
CA PHE A 449 41.00 -11.13 11.85
C PHE A 449 41.44 -12.50 12.36
N ARG A 450 40.47 -13.36 12.57
CA ARG A 450 40.63 -14.76 12.96
C ARG A 450 39.88 -15.69 12.04
N SER A 451 40.46 -16.86 11.76
CA SER A 451 39.81 -17.89 10.96
C SER A 451 38.55 -18.40 11.65
N LEU A 452 37.43 -18.39 10.94
CA LEU A 452 36.14 -18.93 11.43
C LEU A 452 36.22 -20.45 11.64
N GLU A 453 36.98 -21.19 10.84
CA GLU A 453 37.17 -22.63 10.99
C GLU A 453 37.82 -23.00 12.33
N ARG A 454 38.85 -22.24 12.75
CA ARG A 454 39.70 -22.58 13.90
C ARG A 454 39.38 -21.81 15.17
N ASP A 455 39.03 -20.56 15.06
CA ASP A 455 38.97 -19.62 16.18
C ASP A 455 37.56 -19.22 16.61
N ARG A 456 36.51 -19.81 16.03
CA ARG A 456 35.08 -19.51 16.34
C ARG A 456 34.79 -19.53 17.87
N PRO A 457 35.32 -20.53 18.68
CA PRO A 457 35.09 -20.49 20.12
C PRO A 457 35.71 -19.25 20.82
N ALA A 458 36.87 -18.79 20.34
CA ALA A 458 37.56 -17.61 20.88
C ALA A 458 36.81 -16.31 20.51
N LEU A 459 36.30 -16.23 19.29
CA LEU A 459 35.47 -15.12 18.83
C LEU A 459 34.16 -15.04 19.62
N ARG A 460 33.50 -16.18 19.87
CA ARG A 460 32.33 -16.29 20.73
C ARG A 460 32.56 -15.74 22.11
N GLU A 461 33.71 -16.07 22.74
CA GLU A 461 34.06 -15.58 24.06
C GLU A 461 34.35 -14.08 24.05
N THR A 462 34.95 -13.55 22.97
CA THR A 462 35.18 -12.11 22.78
C THR A 462 33.86 -11.35 22.75
N ILE A 463 32.90 -11.81 21.97
CA ILE A 463 31.54 -11.22 21.89
C ILE A 463 30.84 -11.23 23.25
N ARG A 464 30.93 -12.33 24.01
CA ARG A 464 30.30 -12.45 25.33
C ARG A 464 30.87 -11.45 26.36
N ARG A 465 32.11 -11.01 26.19
CA ARG A 465 32.79 -10.07 27.11
C ARG A 465 32.55 -8.61 26.77
N LEU A 466 31.91 -8.27 25.66
CA LEU A 466 31.59 -6.89 25.32
C LEU A 466 30.76 -6.23 26.44
N GLN A 467 31.10 -5.02 26.84
CA GLN A 467 30.45 -4.25 27.90
C GLN A 467 30.09 -2.86 27.39
N ALA A 468 28.89 -2.38 27.75
CA ALA A 468 28.48 -1.05 27.37
C ALA A 468 29.06 0.05 28.24
N GLY A 469 29.33 1.22 27.66
CA GLY A 469 29.76 2.44 28.35
C GLY A 469 30.30 3.48 27.36
N GLY A 470 30.21 4.74 27.72
CA GLY A 470 30.70 5.86 26.92
C GLY A 470 29.62 6.54 26.07
N GLY A 471 30.04 7.46 25.20
CA GLY A 471 29.12 8.10 24.17
C GLY A 471 28.94 7.21 22.95
N THR A 472 28.47 7.80 21.84
CA THR A 472 28.25 7.07 20.58
C THR A 472 28.95 7.82 19.44
N ASP A 473 29.82 7.12 18.70
CA ASP A 473 30.49 7.64 17.51
C ASP A 473 30.58 6.50 16.47
N VAL A 474 29.51 6.37 15.67
CA VAL A 474 29.39 5.32 14.64
C VAL A 474 30.46 5.48 13.56
N ALA A 475 30.81 6.74 13.21
CA ALA A 475 31.79 7.02 12.18
C ALA A 475 33.19 6.43 12.52
N ARG A 476 33.58 6.49 13.80
CA ARG A 476 34.83 5.86 14.24
C ARG A 476 34.78 4.34 14.16
N GLY A 477 33.63 3.76 14.49
CA GLY A 477 33.42 2.32 14.34
C GLY A 477 33.57 1.87 12.88
N LEU A 478 32.99 2.60 11.96
CA LEU A 478 33.05 2.33 10.52
C LEU A 478 34.47 2.50 9.97
N ARG A 479 35.15 3.63 10.28
CA ARG A 479 36.52 3.85 9.85
C ARG A 479 37.51 2.81 10.43
N ALA A 480 37.34 2.41 11.69
CA ALA A 480 38.19 1.35 12.28
C ALA A 480 37.93 -0.03 11.61
N ALA A 481 36.76 -0.25 11.07
CA ALA A 481 36.49 -1.43 10.25
C ALA A 481 37.16 -1.34 8.87
N GLY A 482 37.09 -0.17 8.22
CA GLY A 482 37.81 0.12 6.96
C GLY A 482 39.30 -0.10 7.10
N ASP A 483 39.91 0.44 8.17
CA ASP A 483 41.34 0.25 8.47
C ASP A 483 41.76 -1.22 8.64
N MET A 484 40.82 -2.14 8.85
CA MET A 484 41.06 -3.59 8.94
C MET A 484 40.95 -4.29 7.60
N LEU A 485 40.22 -3.70 6.62
CA LEU A 485 39.94 -4.26 5.31
C LEU A 485 40.90 -3.64 4.28
N ASP A 486 41.78 -4.44 3.71
CA ASP A 486 42.86 -3.95 2.82
C ASP A 486 42.40 -3.72 1.37
N ASP A 487 41.43 -4.49 0.85
CA ASP A 487 40.99 -4.45 -0.57
C ASP A 487 39.51 -4.85 -0.71
N GLY A 488 38.61 -4.12 -0.05
CA GLY A 488 37.19 -4.43 -0.02
C GLY A 488 36.83 -5.47 1.05
N GLY A 489 35.53 -5.67 1.27
CA GLY A 489 35.01 -6.63 2.25
C GLY A 489 33.62 -6.24 2.77
N GLU A 490 33.20 -6.92 3.83
CA GLU A 490 31.89 -6.68 4.42
C GLU A 490 31.98 -6.25 5.88
N VAL A 491 31.24 -5.20 6.21
CA VAL A 491 31.05 -4.71 7.56
C VAL A 491 29.63 -5.02 8.02
N ILE A 492 29.49 -5.68 9.15
CA ILE A 492 28.18 -5.88 9.80
C ILE A 492 28.13 -4.92 10.99
N LEU A 493 27.31 -3.85 10.84
CA LEU A 493 27.13 -2.83 11.86
C LEU A 493 25.90 -3.15 12.72
N ILE A 494 26.11 -3.40 14.01
CA ILE A 494 25.00 -3.60 14.98
C ILE A 494 24.94 -2.37 15.90
N SER A 495 23.94 -1.51 15.73
CA SER A 495 23.80 -0.24 16.47
C SER A 495 22.34 0.19 16.58
N ASP A 496 22.05 1.12 17.50
CA ASP A 496 20.77 1.85 17.54
C ASP A 496 20.77 3.10 16.63
N GLY A 497 21.91 3.45 16.03
CA GLY A 497 22.05 4.57 15.10
C GLY A 497 21.97 5.97 15.74
N ASP A 498 21.90 6.08 17.08
CA ASP A 498 21.73 7.35 17.80
C ASP A 498 23.09 8.06 17.98
N ASP A 499 23.61 8.65 16.92
CA ASP A 499 24.91 9.37 16.88
C ASP A 499 24.72 10.90 16.74
N GLY A 500 23.59 11.43 16.44
CA GLY A 500 23.34 12.89 16.38
C GLY A 500 24.18 13.72 15.37
N ALA A 501 25.13 13.12 14.62
CA ALA A 501 26.01 13.77 13.65
C ALA A 501 25.79 13.26 12.22
N ASP A 502 26.26 13.99 11.20
CA ASP A 502 26.26 13.55 9.79
C ASP A 502 27.56 12.78 9.42
N GLU A 503 28.52 12.67 10.33
CA GLU A 503 29.82 12.00 10.13
C GLU A 503 29.72 10.49 9.81
N PRO A 504 28.71 9.71 10.32
CA PRO A 504 28.57 8.30 9.94
C PRO A 504 28.30 8.07 8.45
N LEU A 505 27.56 8.96 7.79
CA LEU A 505 27.30 8.85 6.35
C LEU A 505 28.56 9.13 5.53
N VAL A 506 29.39 10.11 5.97
CA VAL A 506 30.67 10.40 5.34
C VAL A 506 31.61 9.19 5.47
N ALA A 507 31.66 8.55 6.66
CA ALA A 507 32.47 7.34 6.87
C ALA A 507 31.96 6.17 5.99
N ALA A 508 30.63 6.06 5.77
CA ALA A 508 30.07 5.07 4.86
C ALA A 508 30.47 5.34 3.39
N GLU A 509 30.44 6.61 2.96
CA GLU A 509 30.91 7.00 1.62
C GLU A 509 32.43 6.73 1.44
N GLU A 510 33.25 6.92 2.49
CA GLU A 510 34.67 6.53 2.51
C GLU A 510 34.84 5.03 2.29
N LEU A 511 34.04 4.19 3.01
CA LEU A 511 34.05 2.73 2.85
C LEU A 511 33.57 2.29 1.47
N ALA A 512 32.55 2.94 0.94
CA ALA A 512 32.04 2.66 -0.42
C ALA A 512 33.10 2.90 -1.50
N ALA A 513 33.95 3.93 -1.32
CA ALA A 513 35.06 4.22 -2.23
C ALA A 513 36.18 3.14 -2.18
N GLU A 514 36.23 2.34 -1.13
CA GLU A 514 37.12 1.23 -0.92
C GLU A 514 36.49 -0.14 -1.19
N ASP A 515 35.34 -0.16 -1.89
CA ASP A 515 34.53 -1.36 -2.19
C ASP A 515 34.11 -2.16 -0.92
N VAL A 516 33.94 -1.48 0.21
CA VAL A 516 33.46 -2.08 1.45
C VAL A 516 31.96 -1.87 1.60
N ARG A 517 31.23 -2.96 1.81
CA ARG A 517 29.77 -2.91 2.04
C ARG A 517 29.44 -2.91 3.53
N VAL A 518 28.37 -2.20 3.90
CA VAL A 518 27.89 -2.16 5.28
C VAL A 518 26.48 -2.74 5.37
N THR A 519 26.36 -3.90 6.01
CA THR A 519 25.05 -4.45 6.41
C THR A 519 24.71 -3.91 7.80
N GLY A 520 23.71 -3.05 7.89
CA GLY A 520 23.24 -2.46 9.14
C GLY A 520 22.19 -3.33 9.83
N VAL A 521 22.34 -3.55 11.13
CA VAL A 521 21.34 -4.26 11.97
C VAL A 521 20.92 -3.34 13.10
N GLY A 522 19.66 -2.88 13.05
CA GLY A 522 19.09 -2.00 14.06
C GLY A 522 18.75 -2.70 15.36
N VAL A 523 19.09 -2.10 16.51
CA VAL A 523 18.78 -2.63 17.85
C VAL A 523 18.19 -1.53 18.72
N GLY A 524 17.41 -1.91 19.76
CA GLY A 524 16.82 -0.96 20.70
C GLY A 524 15.46 -0.42 20.29
N THR A 525 14.88 0.41 21.18
CA THR A 525 13.54 1.04 21.02
C THR A 525 13.62 2.50 20.55
N SER A 526 14.77 3.15 20.71
CA SER A 526 15.03 4.56 20.33
C SER A 526 16.11 4.59 19.26
N ARG A 527 15.89 3.92 18.13
CA ARG A 527 16.86 3.80 17.04
C ARG A 527 16.54 4.77 15.90
N ASP A 528 17.56 5.19 15.19
CA ASP A 528 17.46 5.97 13.96
C ASP A 528 17.52 5.04 12.74
N ASP A 529 16.35 4.48 12.38
CA ASP A 529 16.20 3.56 11.24
C ASP A 529 16.58 4.23 9.90
N ASP A 530 16.28 5.52 9.74
CA ASP A 530 16.55 6.26 8.51
C ASP A 530 18.04 6.45 8.28
N ARG A 531 18.79 6.74 9.36
CA ARG A 531 20.25 6.88 9.31
C ARG A 531 20.93 5.54 9.05
N MET A 532 20.53 4.49 9.76
CA MET A 532 21.08 3.14 9.54
C MET A 532 20.84 2.64 8.11
N ALA A 533 19.66 2.94 7.56
CA ALA A 533 19.37 2.64 6.16
C ALA A 533 20.23 3.46 5.20
N ALA A 534 20.43 4.77 5.47
CA ALA A 534 21.28 5.62 4.64
C ALA A 534 22.75 5.18 4.63
N ILE A 535 23.29 4.71 5.77
CA ILE A 535 24.66 4.14 5.86
C ILE A 535 24.76 2.88 4.99
N ALA A 536 23.79 1.96 5.09
CA ALA A 536 23.77 0.75 4.29
C ALA A 536 23.63 1.07 2.79
N ASP A 537 22.69 1.95 2.42
CA ASP A 537 22.46 2.36 1.04
C ASP A 537 23.68 3.04 0.40
N ALA A 538 24.40 3.87 1.16
CA ALA A 538 25.60 4.55 0.67
C ALA A 538 26.72 3.58 0.24
N THR A 539 26.78 2.39 0.87
CA THR A 539 27.79 1.35 0.57
C THR A 539 27.25 0.23 -0.33
N GLY A 540 25.97 0.33 -0.77
CA GLY A 540 25.32 -0.74 -1.51
C GLY A 540 25.02 -1.98 -0.68
N GLY A 541 24.97 -1.86 0.64
CA GLY A 541 24.60 -2.91 1.58
C GLY A 541 23.12 -2.95 1.89
N THR A 542 22.74 -3.58 3.01
CA THR A 542 21.34 -3.79 3.40
C THR A 542 21.09 -3.38 4.83
N TYR A 543 19.95 -2.72 5.12
CA TYR A 543 19.51 -2.46 6.47
C TYR A 543 18.42 -3.45 6.93
N LEU A 544 18.63 -4.07 8.10
CA LEU A 544 17.75 -5.04 8.71
C LEU A 544 17.14 -4.50 10.01
N ARG A 545 15.81 -4.55 10.11
CA ARG A 545 15.07 -4.11 11.31
C ARG A 545 14.93 -5.24 12.34
N PRO A 546 14.73 -4.92 13.63
CA PRO A 546 14.42 -5.93 14.65
C PRO A 546 13.12 -6.67 14.28
N GLY A 547 13.18 -7.99 14.25
CA GLY A 547 12.09 -8.86 13.78
C GLY A 547 12.28 -9.40 12.37
N GLU A 548 13.22 -8.85 11.61
CA GLU A 548 13.68 -9.37 10.32
C GLU A 548 14.99 -10.18 10.46
N THR A 549 15.32 -10.60 11.68
CA THR A 549 16.52 -11.38 12.00
C THR A 549 16.57 -12.74 11.31
N ASP A 550 15.41 -13.26 10.89
CA ASP A 550 15.36 -14.44 10.01
C ASP A 550 15.97 -14.15 8.62
N ARG A 551 16.01 -12.88 8.20
CA ARG A 551 16.71 -12.45 6.96
C ARG A 551 18.23 -12.43 7.12
N LEU A 552 18.76 -12.25 8.33
CA LEU A 552 20.21 -12.43 8.61
C LEU A 552 20.64 -13.87 8.29
N ARG A 553 19.81 -14.86 8.63
CA ARG A 553 20.04 -16.25 8.25
C ARG A 553 20.16 -16.42 6.74
N LEU A 554 19.33 -15.72 5.98
CA LEU A 554 19.31 -15.80 4.51
C LEU A 554 20.52 -15.13 3.84
N LEU A 555 21.15 -14.16 4.52
CA LEU A 555 22.31 -13.44 3.98
C LEU A 555 23.64 -14.11 4.30
N PHE A 556 23.73 -14.91 5.39
CA PHE A 556 25.00 -15.42 5.91
C PHE A 556 25.03 -16.91 6.18
N ASP A 557 23.92 -17.67 5.97
CA ASP A 557 23.88 -19.10 6.24
C ASP A 557 24.59 -19.87 5.12
N SER A 558 25.89 -20.08 5.31
CA SER A 558 26.71 -20.89 4.40
C SER A 558 26.87 -22.34 4.85
N GLU A 559 26.28 -22.74 5.99
CA GLU A 559 26.26 -24.10 6.47
C GLU A 559 24.82 -24.61 6.66
N ALA A 560 24.12 -24.90 5.57
CA ALA A 560 23.02 -25.85 5.64
C ALA A 560 23.61 -27.24 5.89
N THR A 561 23.11 -27.91 6.92
CA THR A 561 23.35 -29.33 7.15
C THR A 561 23.09 -30.10 5.84
N PRO A 562 23.85 -31.16 5.49
CA PRO A 562 23.79 -31.83 4.19
C PRO A 562 22.46 -32.51 3.84
N THR A 563 21.37 -32.21 4.52
CA THR A 563 20.07 -32.86 4.35
C THR A 563 19.06 -32.01 3.58
N ASP A 564 19.25 -30.69 3.41
CA ASP A 564 18.35 -29.81 2.66
C ASP A 564 19.16 -28.74 1.90
N ALA A 565 20.09 -29.18 1.06
CA ALA A 565 20.87 -28.28 0.24
C ALA A 565 19.97 -27.67 -0.83
N ASP A 566 19.96 -26.32 -0.86
CA ASP A 566 19.55 -25.47 -1.98
C ASP A 566 18.05 -25.31 -2.23
N SER A 567 17.18 -25.46 -1.20
CA SER A 567 15.77 -25.05 -1.33
C SER A 567 15.67 -23.55 -1.66
N LEU A 568 14.68 -23.20 -2.46
CA LEU A 568 14.41 -21.81 -2.82
C LEU A 568 13.54 -21.16 -1.74
N VAL A 569 13.81 -19.87 -1.48
CA VAL A 569 13.09 -19.06 -0.50
C VAL A 569 12.59 -17.77 -1.15
N VAL A 570 11.28 -17.56 -1.14
CA VAL A 570 10.66 -16.32 -1.63
C VAL A 570 10.91 -15.20 -0.62
N VAL A 571 11.67 -14.19 -1.01
CA VAL A 571 12.05 -13.03 -0.17
C VAL A 571 11.05 -11.88 -0.31
N ASP A 572 10.60 -11.59 -1.53
CA ASP A 572 9.64 -10.53 -1.81
C ASP A 572 8.33 -11.13 -2.34
N ARG A 573 7.34 -11.28 -1.47
CA ARG A 573 6.00 -11.81 -1.81
C ARG A 573 5.05 -10.76 -2.39
N THR A 574 5.49 -9.51 -2.55
CA THR A 574 4.66 -8.42 -3.07
C THR A 574 4.84 -8.17 -4.55
N HIS A 575 5.82 -8.82 -5.18
CA HIS A 575 6.08 -8.67 -6.59
C HIS A 575 5.22 -9.62 -7.42
N PHE A 576 4.79 -9.18 -8.62
CA PHE A 576 3.98 -9.97 -9.56
C PHE A 576 4.53 -11.39 -9.80
N VAL A 577 5.85 -11.54 -9.85
CA VAL A 577 6.51 -12.83 -10.11
C VAL A 577 6.35 -13.83 -8.96
N THR A 578 6.22 -13.33 -7.74
CA THR A 578 6.29 -14.14 -6.50
C THR A 578 5.03 -14.05 -5.63
N ASP A 579 4.04 -13.26 -6.02
CA ASP A 579 2.78 -13.13 -5.28
C ASP A 579 2.01 -14.46 -5.30
N GLY A 580 1.80 -15.04 -4.12
CA GLY A 580 1.13 -16.33 -3.97
C GLY A 580 1.93 -17.55 -4.44
N VAL A 581 3.20 -17.40 -4.83
CA VAL A 581 4.05 -18.51 -5.28
C VAL A 581 4.71 -19.20 -4.09
N ASP A 582 4.62 -20.52 -4.05
CA ASP A 582 5.38 -21.39 -3.17
C ASP A 582 6.46 -22.14 -3.96
N THR A 583 7.58 -22.46 -3.32
CA THR A 583 8.73 -23.09 -3.98
C THR A 583 9.10 -24.39 -3.28
N GLU A 584 9.32 -25.44 -4.07
CA GLU A 584 9.75 -26.76 -3.61
C GLU A 584 11.01 -27.25 -4.36
N ALA A 585 11.47 -26.49 -5.38
CA ALA A 585 12.62 -26.85 -6.19
C ALA A 585 13.92 -26.76 -5.37
N ASN A 586 14.81 -27.71 -5.65
CA ASN A 586 16.14 -27.78 -5.06
C ASN A 586 17.18 -27.75 -6.20
N PRO A 587 17.55 -26.58 -6.70
CA PRO A 587 18.59 -26.48 -7.73
C PRO A 587 19.96 -26.94 -7.17
N THR A 588 20.76 -27.57 -8.03
CA THR A 588 22.06 -28.10 -7.62
C THR A 588 23.22 -27.12 -7.81
N ALA A 589 22.97 -26.00 -8.50
CA ALA A 589 23.96 -24.98 -8.76
C ALA A 589 23.34 -23.58 -8.86
N VAL A 590 24.13 -22.58 -8.58
CA VAL A 590 23.77 -21.17 -8.72
C VAL A 590 24.94 -20.42 -9.39
N ASN A 591 24.62 -19.43 -10.22
CA ASN A 591 25.63 -18.52 -10.75
C ASN A 591 25.96 -17.46 -9.68
N ASP A 592 27.25 -17.26 -9.45
CA ASP A 592 27.78 -16.33 -8.46
C ASP A 592 27.57 -14.88 -8.93
N VAL A 593 26.64 -14.19 -8.28
CA VAL A 593 26.24 -12.81 -8.62
C VAL A 593 25.60 -12.14 -7.39
N ASP A 594 25.61 -10.81 -7.35
CA ASP A 594 24.89 -9.99 -6.37
C ASP A 594 23.80 -9.13 -7.01
N PRO A 595 22.72 -8.81 -6.30
CA PRO A 595 21.73 -7.87 -6.81
C PRO A 595 22.33 -6.46 -6.99
N ARG A 596 21.97 -5.78 -8.09
CA ARG A 596 22.31 -4.35 -8.25
C ARG A 596 21.45 -3.48 -7.35
N THR A 597 21.99 -2.32 -6.97
CA THR A 597 21.22 -1.26 -6.31
C THR A 597 20.00 -0.90 -7.19
N GLY A 598 18.80 -0.95 -6.60
CA GLY A 598 17.53 -0.73 -7.31
C GLY A 598 16.94 -1.96 -8.00
N ALA A 599 17.64 -3.10 -8.03
CA ALA A 599 17.05 -4.38 -8.42
C ALA A 599 16.24 -4.97 -7.25
N ARG A 600 15.19 -5.72 -7.57
CA ARG A 600 14.39 -6.45 -6.58
C ARG A 600 14.85 -7.89 -6.52
N LEU A 601 15.38 -8.29 -5.37
CA LEU A 601 15.67 -9.68 -5.07
C LEU A 601 14.34 -10.37 -4.71
N LEU A 602 13.93 -11.32 -5.51
CA LEU A 602 12.62 -11.98 -5.39
C LEU A 602 12.71 -13.32 -4.69
N VAL A 603 13.71 -14.12 -5.06
CA VAL A 603 13.94 -15.47 -4.55
C VAL A 603 15.43 -15.65 -4.30
N THR A 604 15.77 -16.28 -3.18
CA THR A 604 17.13 -16.70 -2.85
C THR A 604 17.21 -18.22 -2.72
N THR A 605 18.42 -18.76 -2.74
CA THR A 605 18.67 -20.11 -2.21
C THR A 605 18.60 -20.08 -0.68
N SER A 606 18.49 -21.21 -0.02
CA SER A 606 18.57 -21.30 1.45
C SER A 606 19.88 -20.76 2.03
N ARG A 607 20.93 -20.69 1.20
CA ARG A 607 22.23 -20.10 1.53
C ARG A 607 22.30 -18.58 1.38
N GLY A 608 21.24 -17.97 0.82
CA GLY A 608 21.17 -16.54 0.58
C GLY A 608 21.61 -16.10 -0.82
N ASP A 609 22.06 -17.01 -1.68
CA ASP A 609 22.45 -16.64 -3.04
C ASP A 609 21.23 -16.17 -3.84
N PRO A 610 21.32 -15.12 -4.63
CA PRO A 610 20.23 -14.66 -5.47
C PRO A 610 19.80 -15.71 -6.48
N ALA A 611 18.56 -16.16 -6.41
CA ALA A 611 17.99 -17.17 -7.33
C ALA A 611 17.16 -16.50 -8.44
N VAL A 612 16.31 -15.53 -8.08
CA VAL A 612 15.53 -14.74 -9.04
C VAL A 612 15.59 -13.28 -8.65
N THR A 613 16.04 -12.45 -9.58
CA THR A 613 16.17 -11.00 -9.41
C THR A 613 15.55 -10.29 -10.60
N ALA A 614 14.86 -9.18 -10.35
CA ALA A 614 14.17 -8.42 -11.40
C ALA A 614 14.43 -6.92 -11.27
N TRP A 615 14.49 -6.21 -12.40
CA TRP A 615 14.50 -4.76 -12.42
C TRP A 615 13.92 -4.18 -13.72
N ARG A 616 13.86 -2.88 -13.79
CA ARG A 616 13.56 -2.17 -15.03
C ARG A 616 14.83 -1.57 -15.62
N PHE A 617 15.03 -1.83 -16.91
CA PHE A 617 16.09 -1.22 -17.69
C PHE A 617 15.46 -0.35 -18.77
N GLY A 618 15.61 0.97 -18.69
CA GLY A 618 14.83 1.89 -19.50
C GLY A 618 13.32 1.73 -19.23
N LEU A 619 12.55 1.52 -20.29
CA LEU A 619 11.13 1.22 -20.20
C LEU A 619 10.84 -0.29 -20.05
N GLY A 620 11.83 -1.14 -20.30
CA GLY A 620 11.70 -2.59 -20.34
C GLY A 620 11.91 -3.27 -19.00
N ARG A 621 11.91 -4.60 -19.03
CA ARG A 621 11.92 -5.45 -17.86
C ARG A 621 12.93 -6.58 -18.03
N VAL A 622 13.74 -6.80 -17.02
CA VAL A 622 14.79 -7.83 -17.03
C VAL A 622 14.65 -8.71 -15.81
N VAL A 623 14.63 -10.01 -16.03
CA VAL A 623 14.66 -11.02 -14.99
C VAL A 623 15.92 -11.87 -15.13
N SER A 624 16.64 -12.06 -14.05
CA SER A 624 17.73 -13.02 -13.94
C SER A 624 17.28 -14.20 -13.10
N VAL A 625 17.36 -15.39 -13.64
CA VAL A 625 17.23 -16.68 -12.96
C VAL A 625 18.62 -17.30 -12.93
N THR A 626 19.23 -17.35 -11.78
CA THR A 626 20.65 -17.70 -11.61
C THR A 626 20.85 -19.15 -11.20
N THR A 627 19.80 -19.81 -10.73
CA THR A 627 19.83 -21.21 -10.32
C THR A 627 19.63 -22.15 -11.50
N TYR A 628 20.33 -23.29 -11.46
CA TYR A 628 20.25 -24.32 -12.49
C TYR A 628 20.63 -25.68 -11.91
N GLY A 629 20.36 -26.75 -12.66
CA GLY A 629 20.80 -28.10 -12.37
C GLY A 629 21.85 -28.60 -13.40
N ASP A 630 21.95 -29.88 -13.56
CA ASP A 630 22.91 -30.50 -14.45
C ASP A 630 22.86 -29.93 -15.88
N ASP A 631 24.03 -29.59 -16.42
CA ASP A 631 24.21 -29.06 -17.77
C ASP A 631 23.44 -27.75 -18.08
N GLY A 632 23.02 -26.98 -17.07
CA GLY A 632 22.30 -25.71 -17.27
C GLY A 632 20.79 -25.88 -17.46
N ARG A 633 20.22 -27.00 -17.04
CA ARG A 633 18.77 -27.19 -16.97
C ARG A 633 18.21 -26.39 -15.77
N LEU A 634 16.98 -25.91 -15.89
CA LEU A 634 16.26 -25.31 -14.75
C LEU A 634 15.65 -26.44 -13.91
N GLU A 635 16.43 -26.97 -12.99
CA GLU A 635 16.05 -28.09 -12.14
C GLU A 635 14.86 -27.77 -11.24
N GLY A 636 13.77 -28.52 -11.39
CA GLY A 636 12.56 -28.30 -10.60
C GLY A 636 11.68 -27.12 -11.03
N LEU A 637 12.25 -26.04 -11.55
CA LEU A 637 11.55 -24.80 -11.91
C LEU A 637 10.58 -24.92 -13.12
N LEU A 638 10.45 -26.09 -13.73
CA LEU A 638 9.52 -26.38 -14.82
C LEU A 638 8.41 -27.35 -14.39
N ARG A 639 8.24 -27.59 -13.10
CA ARG A 639 7.19 -28.46 -12.53
C ARG A 639 6.43 -27.71 -11.43
N PRO A 640 5.12 -27.97 -11.27
CA PRO A 640 4.36 -27.43 -10.15
C PRO A 640 4.98 -27.81 -8.79
N PRO A 641 4.98 -26.92 -7.80
CA PRO A 641 4.46 -25.52 -7.86
C PRO A 641 5.40 -24.50 -8.49
N ASP A 642 6.70 -24.81 -8.64
CA ASP A 642 7.76 -23.87 -9.04
C ASP A 642 7.65 -23.41 -10.51
N ALA A 643 6.97 -24.16 -11.35
CA ALA A 643 6.70 -23.78 -12.74
C ALA A 643 5.99 -22.42 -12.85
N GLU A 644 5.20 -22.08 -11.84
CA GLU A 644 4.55 -20.78 -11.75
C GLU A 644 5.55 -19.62 -11.66
N LEU A 645 6.65 -19.79 -10.93
CA LEU A 645 7.73 -18.80 -10.84
C LEU A 645 8.35 -18.53 -12.22
N THR A 646 8.60 -19.59 -13.00
CA THR A 646 9.13 -19.48 -14.37
C THR A 646 8.13 -18.79 -15.28
N THR A 647 6.87 -19.22 -15.30
CA THR A 647 5.81 -18.62 -16.12
C THR A 647 5.61 -17.15 -15.79
N ARG A 648 5.50 -16.78 -14.51
CA ARG A 648 5.33 -15.41 -14.05
C ARG A 648 6.55 -14.53 -14.36
N SER A 649 7.77 -15.09 -14.32
CA SER A 649 8.97 -14.37 -14.74
C SER A 649 8.92 -13.98 -16.22
N VAL A 650 8.50 -14.92 -17.08
CA VAL A 650 8.33 -14.65 -18.51
C VAL A 650 7.15 -13.71 -18.76
N ASN A 651 6.01 -13.92 -18.10
CA ASN A 651 4.85 -13.03 -18.22
C ASN A 651 5.16 -11.58 -17.77
N TRP A 652 5.94 -11.43 -16.71
CA TRP A 652 6.37 -10.11 -16.28
C TRP A 652 7.27 -9.44 -17.32
N ALA A 653 8.18 -10.20 -17.95
CA ALA A 653 9.02 -9.71 -19.04
C ALA A 653 8.18 -9.39 -20.29
N VAL A 654 7.22 -10.23 -20.67
CA VAL A 654 6.27 -9.99 -21.76
C VAL A 654 5.49 -8.68 -21.52
N GLY A 655 5.01 -8.44 -20.31
CA GLY A 655 4.22 -7.26 -19.96
C GLY A 655 2.82 -7.27 -20.59
N ASP A 656 2.39 -6.15 -21.17
CA ASP A 656 1.12 -6.10 -21.90
C ASP A 656 1.31 -6.73 -23.30
N PRO A 657 0.74 -7.92 -23.56
CA PRO A 657 0.88 -8.58 -24.87
C PRO A 657 0.20 -7.81 -25.99
N ARG A 658 -0.72 -6.89 -25.69
CA ARG A 658 -1.41 -6.06 -26.68
C ARG A 658 -0.60 -4.86 -27.15
N ARG A 659 0.52 -4.51 -26.44
CA ARG A 659 1.33 -3.31 -26.76
C ARG A 659 1.90 -3.28 -28.19
N LYS A 660 2.07 -4.45 -28.82
CA LYS A 660 2.58 -4.59 -30.18
C LYS A 660 1.48 -4.63 -31.26
N ARG A 661 0.21 -4.56 -30.86
CA ARG A 661 -0.89 -4.46 -31.81
C ARG A 661 -1.04 -3.03 -32.29
N THR A 662 -0.82 -2.79 -33.60
CA THR A 662 -1.14 -1.54 -34.27
C THR A 662 -2.58 -1.55 -34.77
N ASN A 663 -3.26 -0.41 -34.72
CA ASN A 663 -4.69 -0.24 -35.07
C ASN A 663 -5.62 -1.12 -34.18
N ALA A 664 -5.25 -1.36 -32.95
CA ALA A 664 -6.08 -2.10 -31.99
C ALA A 664 -7.01 -1.14 -31.23
N THR A 665 -8.25 -1.57 -31.06
CA THR A 665 -9.25 -0.89 -30.22
C THR A 665 -9.61 -1.79 -29.05
N GLU A 666 -9.69 -1.21 -27.87
CA GLU A 666 -10.05 -1.87 -26.62
C GLU A 666 -11.25 -1.13 -26.03
N VAL A 667 -12.26 -1.88 -25.61
CA VAL A 667 -13.43 -1.36 -24.90
C VAL A 667 -13.73 -2.34 -23.77
N ALA A 668 -13.78 -1.84 -22.54
CA ALA A 668 -14.17 -2.66 -21.39
C ALA A 668 -15.70 -2.88 -21.43
N ASP A 669 -16.12 -4.05 -20.96
CA ASP A 669 -17.53 -4.31 -20.70
C ASP A 669 -18.08 -3.29 -19.71
N THR A 670 -19.38 -2.99 -19.83
CA THR A 670 -20.02 -1.97 -18.99
C THR A 670 -21.48 -2.33 -18.74
N THR A 671 -22.13 -1.55 -17.91
CA THR A 671 -23.58 -1.66 -17.69
C THR A 671 -24.35 -0.59 -18.46
N ARG A 672 -25.63 -0.81 -18.67
CA ARG A 672 -26.50 0.16 -19.37
C ARG A 672 -26.54 1.49 -18.62
N GLY A 673 -26.21 2.57 -19.33
CA GLY A 673 -26.17 3.93 -18.78
C GLY A 673 -24.85 4.34 -18.14
N GLU A 674 -23.92 3.43 -17.91
CA GLU A 674 -22.60 3.69 -17.39
C GLU A 674 -21.60 4.03 -18.53
N ALA A 675 -20.68 4.94 -18.24
CA ALA A 675 -19.69 5.37 -19.21
C ALA A 675 -18.49 4.43 -19.21
N THR A 676 -18.14 3.90 -20.39
CA THR A 676 -16.90 3.14 -20.62
C THR A 676 -15.93 3.90 -21.48
N THR A 677 -14.63 3.59 -21.34
CA THR A 677 -13.56 4.20 -22.12
C THR A 677 -13.19 3.31 -23.31
N VAL A 678 -13.19 3.89 -24.47
CA VAL A 678 -12.68 3.27 -25.71
C VAL A 678 -11.26 3.74 -25.92
N VAL A 679 -10.30 2.82 -25.95
CA VAL A 679 -8.88 3.10 -26.20
C VAL A 679 -8.51 2.58 -27.58
N HIS A 680 -8.01 3.44 -28.45
CA HIS A 680 -7.48 3.05 -29.75
C HIS A 680 -5.99 3.32 -29.82
N ARG A 681 -5.20 2.35 -30.26
CA ARG A 681 -3.76 2.45 -30.48
C ARG A 681 -3.45 2.40 -31.97
N GLY A 682 -2.94 3.47 -32.53
CA GLY A 682 -2.61 3.55 -33.95
C GLY A 682 -2.07 4.92 -34.34
N PRO A 683 -1.38 5.01 -35.52
CA PRO A 683 -0.69 6.23 -35.93
C PRO A 683 -1.66 7.37 -36.33
N THR A 684 -2.93 7.07 -36.55
CA THR A 684 -3.92 8.05 -37.01
C THR A 684 -5.17 8.01 -36.10
N ARG A 685 -5.77 9.20 -35.89
CA ARG A 685 -7.01 9.29 -35.14
C ARG A 685 -8.11 8.48 -35.83
N PRO A 686 -8.71 7.50 -35.15
CA PRO A 686 -9.79 6.74 -35.72
C PRO A 686 -11.09 7.57 -35.80
N THR A 687 -11.99 7.16 -36.70
CA THR A 687 -13.32 7.77 -36.84
C THR A 687 -14.38 6.70 -36.60
N ALA A 688 -15.24 6.92 -35.63
CA ALA A 688 -16.40 6.09 -35.37
C ALA A 688 -17.66 6.97 -35.20
N PRO A 689 -18.83 6.55 -35.70
CA PRO A 689 -20.04 7.39 -35.77
C PRO A 689 -20.53 7.87 -34.39
N SER A 690 -20.32 7.10 -33.35
CA SER A 690 -20.93 7.30 -32.02
C SER A 690 -19.96 7.88 -30.98
N VAL A 691 -18.66 7.99 -31.28
CA VAL A 691 -17.65 8.40 -30.28
C VAL A 691 -16.65 9.40 -30.87
N ARG A 692 -16.20 10.34 -30.04
CA ARG A 692 -15.20 11.33 -30.41
C ARG A 692 -13.88 11.04 -29.71
N PHE A 693 -12.89 10.60 -30.46
CA PHE A 693 -11.57 10.31 -29.96
C PHE A 693 -10.74 11.58 -29.67
N VAL A 694 -10.05 11.58 -28.54
CA VAL A 694 -9.08 12.59 -28.12
C VAL A 694 -7.71 11.91 -28.02
N GLN A 695 -6.67 12.56 -28.53
CA GLN A 695 -5.31 12.04 -28.40
C GLN A 695 -4.80 12.23 -26.96
N THR A 696 -4.42 11.14 -26.30
CA THR A 696 -3.92 11.11 -24.92
C THR A 696 -2.45 10.69 -24.81
N GLY A 697 -1.87 10.23 -25.93
CA GLY A 697 -0.45 9.84 -26.00
C GLY A 697 0.03 9.70 -27.44
N VAL A 698 1.28 9.31 -27.60
CA VAL A 698 1.81 8.92 -28.90
C VAL A 698 1.06 7.67 -29.36
N ASP A 699 0.45 7.73 -30.55
CA ASP A 699 -0.34 6.63 -31.11
C ASP A 699 -1.47 6.10 -30.21
N ARG A 700 -1.96 6.91 -29.25
CA ARG A 700 -3.05 6.56 -28.32
C ARG A 700 -4.15 7.61 -28.37
N PHE A 701 -5.36 7.14 -28.63
CA PHE A 701 -6.58 7.93 -28.70
C PHE A 701 -7.62 7.33 -27.76
N GLU A 702 -8.32 8.17 -27.02
CA GLU A 702 -9.37 7.75 -26.08
C GLU A 702 -10.69 8.44 -26.41
N ALA A 703 -11.78 7.73 -26.16
CA ALA A 703 -13.12 8.27 -26.26
C ALA A 703 -14.00 7.68 -25.15
N THR A 704 -15.02 8.40 -24.73
CA THR A 704 -16.00 7.92 -23.76
C THR A 704 -17.26 7.53 -24.52
N LEU A 705 -17.83 6.37 -24.16
CA LEU A 705 -19.09 5.83 -24.70
C LEU A 705 -20.02 5.51 -23.54
N THR A 706 -21.30 5.89 -23.64
CA THR A 706 -22.34 5.54 -22.67
C THR A 706 -23.43 4.75 -23.42
N PRO A 707 -23.41 3.41 -23.33
CA PRO A 707 -24.40 2.59 -24.02
C PRO A 707 -25.78 2.69 -23.38
N THR A 708 -26.82 2.66 -24.21
CA THR A 708 -28.21 2.75 -23.75
C THR A 708 -29.01 1.46 -23.96
N ARG A 709 -28.40 0.45 -24.56
CA ARG A 709 -29.04 -0.85 -24.83
C ARG A 709 -28.21 -1.98 -24.26
N VAL A 710 -28.87 -2.92 -23.61
CA VAL A 710 -28.29 -4.17 -23.13
C VAL A 710 -27.97 -5.10 -24.29
N GLY A 711 -26.90 -5.84 -24.24
CA GLY A 711 -26.50 -6.81 -25.27
C GLY A 711 -25.01 -6.69 -25.62
N TYR A 712 -24.66 -7.16 -26.78
CA TYR A 712 -23.29 -7.02 -27.31
C TYR A 712 -23.25 -5.89 -28.33
N ASP A 713 -22.25 -5.03 -28.20
CA ASP A 713 -22.01 -3.92 -29.12
C ASP A 713 -20.54 -3.95 -29.58
N SER A 714 -20.18 -3.06 -30.50
CA SER A 714 -18.82 -2.97 -31.00
C SER A 714 -18.42 -1.56 -31.45
N VAL A 715 -17.19 -1.18 -31.18
CA VAL A 715 -16.58 0.06 -31.68
C VAL A 715 -15.30 -0.28 -32.41
N LEU A 716 -15.18 0.17 -33.67
CA LEU A 716 -14.03 -0.10 -34.55
C LEU A 716 -13.65 -1.59 -34.62
N GLY A 717 -14.64 -2.48 -34.55
CA GLY A 717 -14.45 -3.93 -34.59
C GLY A 717 -14.12 -4.59 -33.25
N SER A 718 -13.92 -3.83 -32.18
CA SER A 718 -13.76 -4.37 -30.83
C SER A 718 -15.13 -4.56 -30.21
N ALA A 719 -15.48 -5.81 -29.90
CA ALA A 719 -16.75 -6.15 -29.25
C ALA A 719 -16.64 -5.94 -27.74
N PHE A 720 -17.75 -5.60 -27.11
CA PHE A 720 -17.88 -5.49 -25.67
C PHE A 720 -19.32 -5.83 -25.25
N ALA A 721 -19.51 -6.22 -24.00
CA ALA A 721 -20.82 -6.44 -23.44
C ALA A 721 -21.36 -5.18 -22.78
N VAL A 722 -22.67 -4.99 -22.93
CA VAL A 722 -23.45 -4.02 -22.17
C VAL A 722 -24.44 -4.82 -21.33
N ASP A 723 -24.18 -4.92 -20.07
CA ASP A 723 -25.00 -5.66 -19.14
C ASP A 723 -26.18 -4.80 -18.63
N TYR A 724 -27.08 -5.38 -17.89
CA TYR A 724 -28.14 -4.64 -17.25
C TYR A 724 -27.61 -3.58 -16.29
N ALA A 725 -28.44 -2.58 -15.97
CA ALA A 725 -28.04 -1.51 -15.07
C ALA A 725 -27.69 -2.05 -13.68
N ALA A 726 -26.72 -1.44 -13.03
CA ALA A 726 -26.23 -1.87 -11.72
C ALA A 726 -27.32 -2.03 -10.64
N GLU A 727 -28.43 -1.30 -10.80
CA GLU A 727 -29.60 -1.38 -9.93
C GLU A 727 -30.26 -2.77 -9.86
N TYR A 728 -30.15 -3.55 -10.92
CA TYR A 728 -30.68 -4.92 -11.00
C TYR A 728 -29.65 -5.99 -10.62
N GLY A 729 -28.40 -5.59 -10.37
CA GLY A 729 -27.26 -6.50 -10.11
C GLY A 729 -27.25 -7.09 -8.70
N ALA A 730 -28.14 -6.63 -7.85
CA ALA A 730 -28.30 -7.22 -6.53
C ALA A 730 -29.67 -6.84 -5.95
N VAL A 731 -30.27 -7.77 -5.23
CA VAL A 731 -31.51 -7.56 -4.48
C VAL A 731 -31.30 -7.99 -3.03
N GLY A 732 -32.09 -7.41 -2.13
CA GLY A 732 -31.99 -7.67 -0.72
C GLY A 732 -31.19 -6.60 0.03
N ARG A 733 -31.34 -6.59 1.33
CA ARG A 733 -30.78 -5.58 2.23
C ARG A 733 -29.25 -5.57 2.19
N ALA A 734 -28.67 -4.42 1.95
CA ALA A 734 -27.22 -4.23 1.91
C ALA A 734 -26.62 -4.20 3.34
N PRO A 735 -25.51 -4.91 3.62
CA PRO A 735 -24.83 -4.85 4.91
C PRO A 735 -24.37 -3.43 5.31
N ALA A 736 -24.09 -2.57 4.34
CA ALA A 736 -23.74 -1.17 4.54
C ALA A 736 -24.83 -0.37 5.26
N LEU A 737 -26.12 -0.73 5.04
CA LEU A 737 -27.25 -0.10 5.72
C LEU A 737 -27.26 -0.45 7.20
N ASP A 738 -27.02 -1.72 7.56
CA ASP A 738 -26.94 -2.14 8.94
C ASP A 738 -25.77 -1.49 9.66
N ALA A 739 -24.61 -1.43 9.01
CA ALA A 739 -23.45 -0.71 9.53
C ALA A 739 -23.72 0.80 9.73
N ALA A 740 -24.49 1.43 8.84
CA ALA A 740 -24.90 2.82 8.96
C ALA A 740 -25.81 3.05 10.17
N VAL A 741 -26.76 2.18 10.39
CA VAL A 741 -27.68 2.20 11.53
C VAL A 741 -26.90 2.04 12.84
N ASP A 742 -26.03 1.03 12.93
CA ASP A 742 -25.25 0.75 14.13
C ASP A 742 -24.28 1.87 14.48
N ARG A 743 -23.52 2.38 13.51
CA ARG A 743 -22.51 3.45 13.71
C ARG A 743 -23.10 4.77 14.15
N THR A 744 -24.33 5.08 13.73
CA THR A 744 -25.03 6.33 14.10
C THR A 744 -25.90 6.18 15.34
N GLY A 745 -25.93 4.98 15.95
CA GLY A 745 -26.79 4.69 17.10
C GLY A 745 -28.27 4.62 16.74
N GLY A 746 -28.58 4.33 15.49
CA GLY A 746 -29.95 4.14 15.00
C GLY A 746 -30.54 2.79 15.35
N ARG A 747 -31.71 2.51 14.76
CA ARG A 747 -32.41 1.24 14.89
C ARG A 747 -33.11 0.85 13.59
N THR A 748 -33.26 -0.46 13.40
CA THR A 748 -34.15 -0.98 12.35
C THR A 748 -35.56 -1.15 12.93
N PHE A 749 -36.55 -0.51 12.32
CA PHE A 749 -37.95 -0.52 12.75
C PHE A 749 -38.82 -1.33 11.79
N ASP A 750 -39.89 -1.88 12.30
CA ASP A 750 -40.97 -2.37 11.49
C ASP A 750 -41.73 -1.18 10.84
N PRO A 751 -42.08 -1.21 9.54
CA PRO A 751 -42.78 -0.12 8.89
C PRO A 751 -44.10 0.30 9.60
N GLN A 752 -44.71 -0.62 10.32
CA GLN A 752 -45.96 -0.37 11.05
C GLN A 752 -45.75 0.15 12.49
N ALA A 753 -44.52 0.18 12.99
CA ALA A 753 -44.20 0.60 14.34
C ALA A 753 -44.01 2.13 14.48
N SER A 754 -45.01 2.91 14.02
CA SER A 754 -44.99 4.38 14.01
C SER A 754 -44.73 4.98 15.40
N ASP A 755 -45.31 4.38 16.45
CA ASP A 755 -45.17 4.76 17.85
C ASP A 755 -43.72 4.61 18.33
N ALA A 756 -43.08 3.49 17.96
CA ALA A 756 -41.66 3.23 18.32
C ALA A 756 -40.71 4.20 17.60
N ILE A 757 -40.96 4.52 16.33
CA ILE A 757 -40.17 5.51 15.59
C ILE A 757 -40.30 6.89 16.21
N ALA A 758 -41.54 7.31 16.52
CA ALA A 758 -41.81 8.59 17.14
C ALA A 758 -41.18 8.71 18.55
N ALA A 759 -41.28 7.66 19.37
CA ALA A 759 -40.66 7.60 20.69
C ALA A 759 -39.12 7.68 20.60
N PHE A 760 -38.52 6.95 19.68
CA PHE A 760 -37.07 6.97 19.47
C PHE A 760 -36.61 8.33 18.94
N THR A 761 -37.35 8.95 18.03
CA THR A 761 -37.06 10.30 17.53
C THR A 761 -37.01 11.31 18.68
N ARG A 762 -38.02 11.31 19.56
CA ARG A 762 -38.05 12.20 20.73
C ARG A 762 -36.87 11.96 21.66
N ALA A 763 -36.42 10.73 21.80
CA ALA A 763 -35.29 10.36 22.66
C ALA A 763 -33.93 10.79 22.08
N THR A 764 -33.78 10.71 20.76
CA THR A 764 -32.49 10.98 20.08
C THR A 764 -32.33 12.45 19.68
N THR A 765 -33.42 13.15 19.36
CA THR A 765 -33.38 14.57 18.99
C THR A 765 -33.48 15.54 20.18
N ALA A 766 -33.84 15.05 21.37
CA ALA A 766 -34.01 15.82 22.58
C ALA A 766 -32.81 15.90 23.55
N PRO A 767 -31.63 15.28 23.39
CA PRO A 767 -30.63 15.37 24.43
C PRO A 767 -29.82 16.63 24.36
N GLU A 768 -29.73 17.27 25.53
CA GLU A 768 -28.64 18.15 25.90
C GLU A 768 -27.32 17.37 25.80
N ARG A 769 -26.69 17.35 24.61
CA ARG A 769 -25.32 16.84 24.54
C ARG A 769 -24.35 18.01 24.66
N PRO A 770 -23.38 17.93 25.58
CA PRO A 770 -22.42 18.98 25.78
C PRO A 770 -21.52 19.08 24.55
N THR A 771 -21.66 20.17 23.79
CA THR A 771 -20.73 20.50 22.69
C THR A 771 -19.49 21.17 23.23
N ARG A 772 -18.32 20.71 22.84
CA ARG A 772 -17.04 21.32 23.21
C ARG A 772 -16.69 22.43 22.24
N ARG A 773 -16.72 23.68 22.70
CA ARG A 773 -16.30 24.82 21.90
C ARG A 773 -14.87 25.20 22.26
N PRO A 774 -13.91 25.12 21.34
CA PRO A 774 -12.51 25.44 21.60
C PRO A 774 -12.36 26.95 21.85
N ILE A 775 -11.75 27.32 22.97
CA ILE A 775 -11.46 28.70 23.36
C ILE A 775 -9.96 29.01 23.37
N ALA A 776 -9.13 28.17 22.76
CA ALA A 776 -7.68 28.36 22.68
C ALA A 776 -7.29 29.69 22.03
N TRP A 777 -8.08 30.17 21.05
CA TRP A 777 -7.85 31.46 20.38
C TRP A 777 -7.89 32.63 21.33
N VAL A 778 -8.67 32.59 22.40
CA VAL A 778 -8.76 33.65 23.41
C VAL A 778 -7.42 33.84 24.11
N PHE A 779 -6.78 32.74 24.48
CA PHE A 779 -5.47 32.74 25.13
C PHE A 779 -4.37 33.21 24.17
N LEU A 780 -4.47 32.83 22.86
CA LEU A 780 -3.55 33.32 21.83
C LEU A 780 -3.66 34.84 21.62
N VAL A 781 -4.88 35.36 21.57
CA VAL A 781 -5.11 36.81 21.45
C VAL A 781 -4.60 37.54 22.69
N ALA A 782 -4.87 36.99 23.88
CA ALA A 782 -4.36 37.57 25.12
C ALA A 782 -2.82 37.58 25.17
N ALA A 783 -2.18 36.47 24.74
CA ALA A 783 -0.73 36.40 24.66
C ALA A 783 -0.15 37.42 23.68
N LEU A 784 -0.79 37.61 22.53
CA LEU A 784 -0.40 38.61 21.53
C LEU A 784 -0.52 40.03 22.07
N LEU A 785 -1.62 40.37 22.76
CA LEU A 785 -1.82 41.70 23.35
C LEU A 785 -0.78 42.00 24.41
N VAL A 786 -0.47 41.05 25.29
CA VAL A 786 0.59 41.20 26.31
C VAL A 786 1.96 41.41 25.65
N TYR A 787 2.26 40.62 24.60
CA TYR A 787 3.51 40.78 23.86
C TYR A 787 3.62 42.14 23.17
N LEU A 788 2.56 42.57 22.49
CA LEU A 788 2.53 43.88 21.83
C LEU A 788 2.66 45.02 22.85
N GLY A 789 2.04 44.89 24.02
CA GLY A 789 2.18 45.84 25.15
C GLY A 789 3.63 45.94 25.65
N GLU A 790 4.33 44.78 25.76
CA GLU A 790 5.76 44.76 26.13
C GLU A 790 6.62 45.47 25.07
N VAL A 791 6.36 45.22 23.77
CA VAL A 791 7.08 45.85 22.66
C VAL A 791 6.83 47.34 22.61
N ALA A 792 5.58 47.76 22.79
CA ALA A 792 5.22 49.18 22.83
C ALA A 792 5.86 49.93 24.02
N GLY A 793 5.86 49.27 25.20
CA GLY A 793 6.51 49.82 26.40
C GLY A 793 8.01 50.04 26.20
N ARG A 794 8.70 49.12 25.59
CA ARG A 794 10.14 49.27 25.24
C ARG A 794 10.39 50.41 24.27
N ARG A 795 9.57 50.54 23.24
CA ARG A 795 9.69 51.64 22.26
C ARG A 795 9.45 52.99 22.89
N LEU A 796 8.48 53.11 23.79
CA LEU A 796 8.22 54.32 24.51
C LEU A 796 9.39 54.71 25.44
N GLU A 797 9.96 53.76 26.17
CA GLU A 797 11.15 54.01 27.00
C GLU A 797 12.35 54.48 26.17
N GLU A 798 12.61 53.84 25.00
CA GLU A 798 13.67 54.27 24.07
C GLU A 798 13.44 55.70 23.59
N VAL A 799 12.19 56.10 23.30
CA VAL A 799 11.85 57.47 22.86
C VAL A 799 11.96 58.48 24.01
N TYR A 800 11.56 58.12 25.22
CA TYR A 800 11.73 59.00 26.40
C TYR A 800 13.20 59.15 26.82
N ALA A 801 13.98 58.07 26.82
CA ALA A 801 15.40 58.13 27.08
C ALA A 801 16.18 58.93 26.03
N ALA A 802 15.76 58.90 24.77
CA ALA A 802 16.33 59.74 23.71
C ALA A 802 15.97 61.23 23.87
N ARG A 803 14.82 61.55 24.42
CA ARG A 803 14.41 62.96 24.74
C ARG A 803 15.20 63.56 25.88
N ASP A 804 15.39 62.83 26.99
CA ASP A 804 16.16 63.25 28.14
C ASP A 804 17.64 63.56 27.84
N THR A 805 18.20 62.86 26.81
CA THR A 805 19.59 63.12 26.33
C THR A 805 19.69 64.33 25.40
N THR A 806 18.55 64.80 24.85
CA THR A 806 18.52 66.04 23.98
C THR A 806 18.34 67.33 24.77
N ASP A 807 17.73 67.26 25.97
CA ASP A 807 17.56 68.46 26.88
C ASP A 807 18.79 68.77 27.81
N GLN A 808 19.83 67.88 27.73
CA GLN A 808 21.10 68.11 28.48
C GLN A 808 22.29 68.50 27.58
N ARG A 809 22.00 69.03 26.36
CA ARG A 809 23.06 69.57 25.50
C ARG A 809 22.84 71.03 25.22
#